data_76a89ad8e93a83b572d3af641b595f07
#
_entry.id   76a89ad8e93a83b572d3af641b595f07
#
_cell.length_a   1.000
_cell.length_b   1.000
_cell.length_c   1.000
_cell.angle_alpha   90.00
_cell.angle_beta   90.00
_cell.angle_gamma   90.00
#
_symmetry.space_group_name_H-M   'P 1'
#
loop_
_entity.id
_entity.type
_entity.pdbx_description
1 polymer ?
#
loop_
_entity_poly.entity_id
_entity_poly.type
_entity_poly.pdbx_seq_one_letter_code
_entity_poly.pdbx_strand_id
1 'polypeptide(L)'
;MAKRRRLSFFLASLLALVLLVLALVSSVTHWLPRLAGIWLPAGTRIALDAAPRWRQGALWFPAVRYLAADCLLAELQHLSLGYQNGRWQARAQRLALDSACLSRLPAKKEAAGAPRSLAQWQALLPPADVTIDRLMVNPYQSWAGALRLTLDPDAQQLDYQGDNLRLRADLHGQQLALRQLTLQAPALSEPVSLHGTLKLTEFANGVPERGELGGDFTLTQVPHPLRFALVWQQQQGRLMLQTPQNDEPLVDLPWQVTPQQIRIEGGRWRWPWAAQPLAGGVALAFSHWQQGLETTEISGRLNMLTQGRGGKGNIVLSLGPGRLSLTDSQLPLRLTGESKLAALQFYASLPGTLQGSLLNPQLHIAPGALLRMRGRLLSTLEVDEARWPLAGVSLSASGINGRLQAILSAHDRQKGRFTLHLDGRAKEFWPDRGRWAWRYWGNGYLAPLDAKWDVQGSGSWQDSALTLATLSTGFDRLHYGMTTVNQPRLRLAQPLVWQRDAGQAAFYGEMSLDAAATRFDSGGYLPPSRLTLALKGRDPAHFLFNGSLQAQPIGPVRVNGRWDGERLRGQAWWPEQSLTVFQPLLSPELKMNITGGSLRAQVAFSAAEQQGFTAGGHWVVQNGALWMPDNSIEGVDFSLPFRLHQSRWSLGTHGPVSLRIKSINNQFLIHDVTAQLRGSWPWQESEPLTLSNVSLALLGGTLSLSQLRLPQHQPAIIRLRDLSLSELITALKPKQIAMSGRINGELPLWLDNSPWLVKDGWIANSGNLTLRLDKQMADAITRNNMAAGAALDWLRYMEISRNWATLNLNTIGDLTLQAEVNGTSRFSNRNQHVNLNYRHQENLFQLWRSLRFGDNLQSWVEQNATLPSQKDSKHEN
;
A
#
# COMPACT_ATOMS: atom_id res chain seq x y z
N MET A 1 110.90 -41.35 7.87
CA MET A 1 110.03 -40.95 6.79
C MET A 1 108.67 -41.58 6.77
N ALA A 2 108.35 -42.67 7.51
CA ALA A 2 107.02 -43.36 7.43
C ALA A 2 105.89 -42.66 8.17
N LYS A 3 106.14 -41.87 9.24
CA LYS A 3 105.11 -41.18 10.02
C LYS A 3 104.48 -39.99 9.27
N ARG A 4 105.25 -39.22 8.44
CA ARG A 4 104.72 -38.14 7.62
C ARG A 4 103.83 -38.56 6.43
N ARG A 5 104.09 -39.79 5.86
CA ARG A 5 103.26 -40.35 4.77
C ARG A 5 101.87 -40.83 5.30
N ARG A 6 101.77 -41.31 6.49
CA ARG A 6 100.53 -41.78 7.13
C ARG A 6 99.63 -40.56 7.49
N LEU A 7 100.25 -39.49 7.97
CA LEU A 7 99.51 -38.28 8.33
C LEU A 7 98.99 -37.57 7.06
N SER A 8 99.71 -37.49 5.98
CA SER A 8 99.26 -36.94 4.70
C SER A 8 98.16 -37.79 4.06
N PHE A 9 98.24 -39.12 4.15
CA PHE A 9 97.18 -40.02 3.70
C PHE A 9 95.92 -39.85 4.50
N PHE A 10 96.00 -39.67 5.83
CA PHE A 10 94.87 -39.43 6.70
C PHE A 10 94.20 -38.07 6.47
N LEU A 11 95.06 -37.04 6.25
CA LEU A 11 94.59 -35.71 5.87
C LEU A 11 93.90 -35.67 4.48
N ALA A 12 94.51 -36.39 3.50
CA ALA A 12 93.91 -36.52 2.18
C ALA A 12 92.62 -37.31 2.17
N SER A 13 92.54 -38.40 2.95
CA SER A 13 91.28 -39.15 3.09
C SER A 13 90.17 -38.36 3.88
N LEU A 14 90.61 -37.61 4.89
CA LEU A 14 89.69 -36.69 5.59
C LEU A 14 89.19 -35.56 4.70
N LEU A 15 90.10 -34.97 3.87
CA LEU A 15 89.75 -33.96 2.88
C LEU A 15 88.79 -34.52 1.81
N ALA A 16 89.10 -35.76 1.32
CA ALA A 16 88.25 -36.45 0.35
C ALA A 16 86.85 -36.75 0.96
N LEU A 17 86.79 -37.17 2.22
CA LEU A 17 85.53 -37.42 2.94
C LEU A 17 84.75 -36.12 3.12
N VAL A 18 85.46 -35.03 3.48
CA VAL A 18 84.81 -33.73 3.63
C VAL A 18 84.30 -33.23 2.29
N LEU A 19 85.09 -33.37 1.20
CA LEU A 19 84.71 -33.04 -0.18
C LEU A 19 83.50 -33.90 -0.63
N LEU A 20 83.50 -35.17 -0.31
CA LEU A 20 82.44 -36.11 -0.64
C LEU A 20 81.11 -35.70 0.14
N VAL A 21 81.25 -35.39 1.42
CA VAL A 21 80.10 -34.90 2.26
C VAL A 21 79.60 -33.57 1.72
N LEU A 22 80.53 -32.66 1.36
CA LEU A 22 80.13 -31.38 0.74
C LEU A 22 79.43 -31.57 -0.63
N ALA A 23 79.98 -32.52 -1.46
CA ALA A 23 79.33 -32.85 -2.73
C ALA A 23 77.97 -33.51 -2.52
N LEU A 24 77.85 -34.40 -1.57
CA LEU A 24 76.54 -34.99 -1.15
C LEU A 24 75.59 -33.94 -0.64
N VAL A 25 76.00 -33.04 0.23
CA VAL A 25 75.21 -31.99 0.77
C VAL A 25 74.81 -30.97 -0.31
N SER A 26 75.75 -30.61 -1.21
CA SER A 26 75.42 -29.65 -2.29
C SER A 26 74.52 -30.24 -3.36
N SER A 27 74.59 -31.56 -3.63
CA SER A 27 73.74 -32.25 -4.60
C SER A 27 72.45 -32.86 -4.03
N VAL A 28 72.15 -32.63 -2.74
CA VAL A 28 71.03 -33.24 -2.02
C VAL A 28 69.67 -32.95 -2.70
N THR A 29 69.51 -31.80 -3.34
CA THR A 29 68.32 -31.46 -4.12
C THR A 29 68.08 -32.35 -5.34
N HIS A 30 69.05 -33.08 -5.79
CA HIS A 30 69.00 -33.98 -6.95
C HIS A 30 68.87 -35.44 -6.57
N TRP A 31 69.68 -35.92 -5.58
CA TRP A 31 69.68 -37.34 -5.25
C TRP A 31 68.55 -37.69 -4.25
N LEU A 32 68.22 -36.82 -3.27
CA LEU A 32 67.23 -37.09 -2.26
C LEU A 32 65.83 -37.29 -2.91
N PRO A 33 65.37 -36.44 -3.85
CA PRO A 33 64.13 -36.68 -4.58
C PRO A 33 64.16 -38.00 -5.39
N ARG A 34 65.28 -38.37 -6.00
CA ARG A 34 65.40 -39.64 -6.72
C ARG A 34 65.34 -40.85 -5.78
N LEU A 35 65.97 -40.78 -4.64
CA LEU A 35 65.92 -41.81 -3.63
C LEU A 35 64.51 -41.95 -3.05
N ALA A 36 63.86 -40.86 -2.76
CA ALA A 36 62.45 -40.84 -2.35
C ALA A 36 61.56 -41.46 -3.42
N GLY A 37 61.85 -41.24 -4.68
CA GLY A 37 61.09 -41.77 -5.82
C GLY A 37 61.00 -43.31 -5.87
N ILE A 38 61.88 -44.04 -5.16
CA ILE A 38 61.85 -45.52 -5.05
C ILE A 38 60.59 -45.99 -4.31
N TRP A 39 60.11 -45.21 -3.35
CA TRP A 39 58.92 -45.50 -2.57
C TRP A 39 57.67 -44.80 -3.06
N LEU A 40 57.79 -43.92 -4.07
CA LEU A 40 56.64 -43.18 -4.62
C LEU A 40 55.97 -44.00 -5.72
N PRO A 41 54.67 -43.75 -5.94
CA PRO A 41 53.95 -44.33 -7.07
C PRO A 41 54.58 -43.95 -8.42
N ALA A 42 54.57 -44.87 -9.38
CA ALA A 42 55.07 -44.61 -10.73
C ALA A 42 54.39 -43.39 -11.33
N GLY A 43 55.18 -42.50 -11.96
CA GLY A 43 54.69 -41.26 -12.54
C GLY A 43 54.55 -40.10 -11.56
N THR A 44 54.97 -40.28 -10.29
CA THR A 44 55.03 -39.18 -9.32
C THR A 44 56.48 -38.85 -8.95
N ARG A 45 56.74 -37.60 -8.57
CA ARG A 45 58.04 -37.13 -8.16
C ARG A 45 58.00 -36.06 -7.08
N ILE A 46 59.05 -36.06 -6.23
CA ILE A 46 59.28 -34.92 -5.33
C ILE A 46 60.33 -34.00 -5.97
N ALA A 47 60.12 -32.69 -5.79
CA ALA A 47 61.10 -31.67 -6.13
C ALA A 47 61.42 -30.83 -4.90
N LEU A 48 62.68 -30.51 -4.71
CA LEU A 48 63.13 -29.64 -3.62
C LEU A 48 63.68 -28.35 -4.25
N ASP A 49 63.23 -27.20 -3.74
CA ASP A 49 63.67 -25.87 -4.26
C ASP A 49 65.08 -25.50 -3.79
N ALA A 50 65.48 -25.99 -2.62
CA ALA A 50 66.79 -25.78 -2.04
C ALA A 50 67.17 -26.93 -1.11
N ALA A 51 68.50 -27.02 -0.84
CA ALA A 51 69.02 -28.01 0.07
C ALA A 51 68.42 -27.85 1.48
N PRO A 52 68.05 -28.94 2.16
CA PRO A 52 67.62 -28.93 3.54
C PRO A 52 68.72 -28.39 4.45
N ARG A 53 68.28 -27.69 5.49
CA ARG A 53 69.21 -27.11 6.50
C ARG A 53 68.86 -27.65 7.88
N TRP A 54 69.86 -27.90 8.69
CA TRP A 54 69.67 -28.26 10.09
C TRP A 54 69.46 -27.01 10.89
N ARG A 55 68.25 -26.88 11.56
CA ARG A 55 67.91 -25.75 12.42
C ARG A 55 67.19 -26.24 13.66
N GLN A 56 67.64 -25.81 14.85
CA GLN A 56 66.98 -26.08 16.13
C GLN A 56 66.67 -27.58 16.38
N GLY A 57 67.57 -28.51 16.00
CA GLY A 57 67.32 -29.93 16.19
C GLY A 57 66.43 -30.59 15.14
N ALA A 58 66.07 -29.91 14.08
CA ALA A 58 65.18 -30.42 13.03
C ALA A 58 65.77 -30.12 11.62
N LEU A 59 65.47 -31.00 10.67
CA LEU A 59 65.77 -30.82 9.29
C LEU A 59 64.71 -29.87 8.64
N TRP A 60 65.17 -28.74 8.15
CA TRP A 60 64.35 -27.72 7.58
C TRP A 60 64.44 -27.66 6.05
N PHE A 61 63.26 -27.69 5.38
CA PHE A 61 63.11 -27.61 3.95
C PHE A 61 62.41 -26.30 3.59
N PRO A 62 62.98 -25.44 2.73
CA PRO A 62 62.30 -24.21 2.29
C PRO A 62 60.96 -24.45 1.56
N ALA A 63 61.00 -25.37 0.57
CA ALA A 63 59.79 -25.84 -0.11
C ALA A 63 60.04 -27.26 -0.64
N VAL A 64 58.98 -28.07 -0.51
CA VAL A 64 58.89 -29.45 -1.03
C VAL A 64 57.64 -29.52 -1.92
N ARG A 65 57.85 -29.90 -3.19
CA ARG A 65 56.79 -30.05 -4.18
C ARG A 65 56.57 -31.51 -4.49
N TYR A 66 55.32 -31.94 -4.52
CA TYR A 66 54.95 -33.27 -4.97
C TYR A 66 54.13 -33.15 -6.26
N LEU A 67 54.62 -33.75 -7.33
CA LEU A 67 54.03 -33.68 -8.66
C LEU A 67 53.50 -35.07 -9.07
N ALA A 68 52.36 -35.10 -9.67
CA ALA A 68 51.74 -36.26 -10.31
C ALA A 68 51.61 -35.98 -11.79
N ALA A 69 52.37 -36.71 -12.65
CA ALA A 69 52.40 -36.51 -14.11
C ALA A 69 52.56 -35.04 -14.50
N ASP A 70 53.53 -34.32 -13.92
CA ASP A 70 53.82 -32.90 -14.09
C ASP A 70 52.74 -31.90 -13.53
N CYS A 71 51.68 -32.40 -12.89
CA CYS A 71 50.73 -31.58 -12.15
C CYS A 71 51.20 -31.39 -10.70
N LEU A 72 51.26 -30.16 -10.21
CA LEU A 72 51.64 -29.85 -8.83
C LEU A 72 50.48 -30.22 -7.87
N LEU A 73 50.54 -31.44 -7.34
CA LEU A 73 49.52 -31.99 -6.44
C LEU A 73 49.61 -31.39 -5.04
N ALA A 74 50.85 -31.23 -4.52
CA ALA A 74 51.06 -30.68 -3.19
C ALA A 74 52.34 -29.81 -3.14
N GLU A 75 52.29 -28.73 -2.40
CA GLU A 75 53.43 -27.87 -2.10
C GLU A 75 53.45 -27.58 -0.58
N LEU A 76 54.52 -28.00 0.05
CA LEU A 76 54.80 -27.72 1.46
C LEU A 76 55.86 -26.61 1.54
N GLN A 77 55.58 -25.56 2.27
CA GLN A 77 56.49 -24.45 2.48
C GLN A 77 56.98 -24.44 3.94
N HIS A 78 58.25 -24.20 4.14
CA HIS A 78 58.90 -24.15 5.45
C HIS A 78 58.67 -25.42 6.28
N LEU A 79 58.86 -26.60 5.67
CA LEU A 79 58.71 -27.87 6.36
C LEU A 79 59.91 -28.13 7.30
N SER A 80 59.61 -28.38 8.58
CA SER A 80 60.62 -28.87 9.55
C SER A 80 60.29 -30.27 9.99
N LEU A 81 61.25 -31.16 9.95
CA LEU A 81 61.17 -32.55 10.40
C LEU A 81 62.15 -32.78 11.54
N GLY A 82 61.67 -33.13 12.70
CA GLY A 82 62.45 -33.42 13.88
C GLY A 82 62.01 -34.73 14.57
N TYR A 83 62.86 -35.22 15.44
CA TYR A 83 62.55 -36.39 16.28
C TYR A 83 62.86 -36.01 17.72
N GLN A 84 61.85 -35.95 18.58
CA GLN A 84 61.98 -35.56 19.97
C GLN A 84 61.06 -36.41 20.85
N ASN A 85 61.54 -36.79 22.03
CA ASN A 85 60.78 -37.58 23.01
C ASN A 85 60.11 -38.84 22.43
N GLY A 86 60.84 -39.57 21.50
CA GLY A 86 60.32 -40.80 20.92
C GLY A 86 59.29 -40.60 19.78
N ARG A 87 59.05 -39.37 19.35
CA ARG A 87 58.01 -39.00 18.34
C ARG A 87 58.61 -38.20 17.22
N TRP A 88 58.12 -38.43 16.02
CA TRP A 88 58.41 -37.56 14.87
C TRP A 88 57.60 -36.27 14.96
N GLN A 89 58.22 -35.16 14.70
CA GLN A 89 57.59 -33.86 14.65
C GLN A 89 57.71 -33.26 13.24
N ALA A 90 56.62 -33.12 12.55
CA ALA A 90 56.53 -32.47 11.26
C ALA A 90 55.75 -31.16 11.40
N ARG A 91 56.41 -30.03 11.07
CA ARG A 91 55.77 -28.72 11.06
C ARG A 91 55.96 -28.05 9.72
N ALA A 92 54.88 -27.64 9.10
CA ALA A 92 54.92 -26.84 7.87
C ALA A 92 54.13 -25.52 8.04
N GLN A 93 54.66 -24.44 7.56
CA GLN A 93 53.98 -23.16 7.57
C GLN A 93 52.77 -23.16 6.61
N ARG A 94 52.94 -23.80 5.44
CA ARG A 94 51.89 -23.88 4.43
C ARG A 94 51.90 -25.21 3.72
N LEU A 95 50.74 -25.81 3.55
CA LEU A 95 50.51 -26.94 2.65
C LEU A 95 49.41 -26.52 1.66
N ALA A 96 49.76 -26.40 0.37
CA ALA A 96 48.81 -26.19 -0.72
C ALA A 96 48.61 -27.50 -1.48
N LEU A 97 47.35 -27.94 -1.59
CA LEU A 97 46.95 -29.12 -2.35
C LEU A 97 46.11 -28.69 -3.56
N ASP A 98 46.31 -29.35 -4.71
CA ASP A 98 45.42 -29.15 -5.87
C ASP A 98 44.64 -30.44 -6.15
N SER A 99 43.34 -30.41 -5.87
CA SER A 99 42.47 -31.57 -6.03
C SER A 99 42.30 -31.98 -7.52
N ALA A 100 42.46 -31.06 -8.45
CA ALA A 100 42.38 -31.38 -9.88
C ALA A 100 43.52 -32.31 -10.35
N CYS A 101 44.68 -32.27 -9.66
CA CYS A 101 45.79 -33.15 -9.93
C CYS A 101 45.60 -34.58 -9.43
N LEU A 102 44.62 -34.86 -8.56
CA LEU A 102 44.33 -36.21 -8.09
C LEU A 102 43.94 -37.17 -9.20
N SER A 103 43.26 -36.70 -10.23
CA SER A 103 42.87 -37.50 -11.40
C SER A 103 44.06 -37.94 -12.24
N ARG A 104 45.26 -37.32 -12.06
CA ARG A 104 46.51 -37.65 -12.75
C ARG A 104 47.37 -38.59 -12.00
N LEU A 105 47.00 -39.00 -10.78
CA LEU A 105 47.67 -40.10 -10.09
C LEU A 105 47.46 -41.39 -10.87
N PRO A 106 48.51 -42.18 -11.07
CA PRO A 106 48.44 -43.43 -11.83
C PRO A 106 47.40 -44.35 -11.19
N ALA A 107 46.50 -44.92 -12.01
CA ALA A 107 45.58 -45.95 -11.52
C ALA A 107 46.37 -47.08 -10.92
N LYS A 108 45.99 -47.44 -9.68
CA LYS A 108 46.66 -48.55 -8.97
C LYS A 108 46.50 -49.82 -9.81
N LYS A 109 47.58 -50.33 -10.39
CA LYS A 109 47.57 -51.68 -10.97
C LYS A 109 47.09 -52.57 -9.83
N GLU A 110 46.03 -53.36 -10.06
CA GLU A 110 45.52 -54.33 -9.10
C GLU A 110 46.74 -55.18 -8.55
N ALA A 111 47.21 -54.84 -7.38
CA ALA A 111 48.17 -55.61 -6.66
C ALA A 111 47.44 -56.91 -6.20
N ALA A 112 47.94 -58.05 -6.60
CA ALA A 112 47.47 -59.35 -6.21
C ALA A 112 47.66 -59.55 -4.69
N GLY A 113 46.73 -58.96 -3.92
CA GLY A 113 46.70 -59.05 -2.46
C GLY A 113 45.47 -58.34 -1.87
N ALA A 114 44.86 -58.88 -0.87
CA ALA A 114 43.75 -58.25 -0.15
C ALA A 114 44.16 -56.86 0.36
N PRO A 115 43.31 -55.82 0.27
CA PRO A 115 43.61 -54.49 0.79
C PRO A 115 43.91 -54.58 2.31
N ARG A 116 44.96 -53.86 2.76
CA ARG A 116 45.31 -53.83 4.18
C ARG A 116 44.16 -53.31 5.01
N SER A 117 43.85 -53.95 6.12
CA SER A 117 42.86 -53.48 7.09
C SER A 117 43.30 -52.19 7.77
N LEU A 118 42.36 -51.45 8.36
CA LEU A 118 42.63 -50.23 9.13
C LEU A 118 43.67 -50.50 10.24
N ALA A 119 43.52 -51.60 10.96
CA ALA A 119 44.47 -52.04 12.01
C ALA A 119 45.88 -52.27 11.46
N GLN A 120 46.00 -52.85 10.27
CA GLN A 120 47.33 -53.03 9.62
C GLN A 120 47.96 -51.72 9.19
N TRP A 121 47.18 -50.76 8.79
CA TRP A 121 47.68 -49.43 8.50
C TRP A 121 48.08 -48.68 9.77
N GLN A 122 47.30 -48.76 10.84
CA GLN A 122 47.61 -48.15 12.14
C GLN A 122 48.90 -48.67 12.73
N ALA A 123 49.12 -49.99 12.64
CA ALA A 123 50.36 -50.60 13.09
C ALA A 123 51.64 -50.18 12.34
N LEU A 124 51.49 -49.61 11.15
CA LEU A 124 52.59 -49.06 10.34
C LEU A 124 52.88 -47.59 10.63
N LEU A 125 51.99 -46.92 11.36
CA LEU A 125 52.19 -45.49 11.63
C LEU A 125 53.19 -45.30 12.78
N PRO A 126 54.28 -44.51 12.58
CA PRO A 126 55.16 -44.18 13.69
C PRO A 126 54.46 -43.09 14.57
N PRO A 127 54.78 -43.06 15.87
CA PRO A 127 54.36 -41.97 16.73
C PRO A 127 54.81 -40.62 16.15
N ALA A 128 53.85 -39.73 15.79
CA ALA A 128 54.19 -38.50 15.12
C ALA A 128 53.17 -37.37 15.47
N ASP A 129 53.71 -36.16 15.53
CA ASP A 129 52.89 -34.91 15.63
C ASP A 129 53.14 -34.10 14.35
N VAL A 130 52.08 -33.90 13.60
CA VAL A 130 52.06 -33.09 12.38
C VAL A 130 51.34 -31.80 12.61
N THR A 131 51.98 -30.68 12.39
CA THR A 131 51.36 -29.34 12.47
C THR A 131 51.54 -28.60 11.16
N ILE A 132 50.41 -28.13 10.61
CA ILE A 132 50.41 -27.30 9.40
C ILE A 132 49.68 -26.00 9.79
N ASP A 133 50.39 -24.86 9.72
CA ASP A 133 49.82 -23.59 10.13
C ASP A 133 48.73 -23.11 9.16
N ARG A 134 48.89 -23.46 7.85
CA ARG A 134 47.89 -23.15 6.84
C ARG A 134 47.79 -24.27 5.80
N LEU A 135 46.74 -25.05 5.89
CA LEU A 135 46.35 -26.00 4.84
C LEU A 135 45.39 -25.33 3.87
N MET A 136 45.69 -25.40 2.56
CA MET A 136 44.87 -24.87 1.49
C MET A 136 44.60 -25.98 0.48
N VAL A 137 43.38 -26.15 0.05
CA VAL A 137 42.99 -27.09 -1.00
C VAL A 137 42.36 -26.32 -2.15
N ASN A 138 42.97 -26.32 -3.31
CA ASN A 138 42.40 -25.73 -4.52
C ASN A 138 41.42 -26.73 -5.14
N PRO A 139 40.17 -26.29 -5.49
CA PRO A 139 39.61 -24.94 -5.53
C PRO A 139 38.93 -24.48 -4.23
N TYR A 140 39.05 -25.20 -3.14
CA TYR A 140 38.34 -24.96 -1.87
C TYR A 140 39.08 -23.97 -0.95
N GLN A 141 39.54 -22.84 -1.50
CA GLN A 141 40.35 -21.85 -0.77
C GLN A 141 39.65 -21.22 0.44
N SER A 142 38.32 -21.12 0.41
CA SER A 142 37.52 -20.61 1.52
C SER A 142 37.52 -21.52 2.77
N TRP A 143 38.07 -22.70 2.64
CA TRP A 143 38.20 -23.72 3.68
C TRP A 143 39.60 -23.84 4.26
N ALA A 144 40.50 -22.92 3.92
CA ALA A 144 41.85 -22.91 4.45
C ALA A 144 41.84 -22.80 5.98
N GLY A 145 42.75 -23.49 6.62
CA GLY A 145 42.87 -23.51 8.07
C GLY A 145 44.14 -24.18 8.57
N ALA A 146 44.34 -24.18 9.86
CA ALA A 146 45.42 -24.87 10.54
C ALA A 146 45.04 -26.35 10.81
N LEU A 147 45.99 -27.26 10.57
CA LEU A 147 45.84 -28.72 10.85
C LEU A 147 46.82 -29.15 11.87
N ARG A 148 46.35 -29.89 12.89
CA ARG A 148 47.15 -30.64 13.83
C ARG A 148 46.74 -32.09 13.80
N LEU A 149 47.70 -32.99 13.65
CA LEU A 149 47.44 -34.41 13.63
C LEU A 149 48.43 -35.08 14.57
N THR A 150 47.90 -35.80 15.54
CA THR A 150 48.66 -36.63 16.51
C THR A 150 48.45 -38.09 16.13
N LEU A 151 49.54 -38.79 15.82
CA LEU A 151 49.53 -40.19 15.42
C LEU A 151 50.18 -41.04 16.48
N ASP A 152 49.45 -41.99 17.03
CA ASP A 152 49.89 -43.08 17.89
C ASP A 152 49.36 -44.40 17.31
N PRO A 153 50.04 -45.57 17.54
CA PRO A 153 49.55 -46.82 17.00
C PRO A 153 48.10 -47.16 17.37
N ASP A 154 47.65 -46.80 18.58
CA ASP A 154 46.35 -47.16 19.11
C ASP A 154 45.36 -45.99 19.06
N ALA A 155 45.83 -44.76 18.83
CA ALA A 155 45.01 -43.54 18.84
C ALA A 155 45.54 -42.52 17.87
N GLN A 156 44.66 -41.98 17.02
CA GLN A 156 44.95 -40.87 16.14
C GLN A 156 44.01 -39.73 16.45
N GLN A 157 44.54 -38.49 16.48
CA GLN A 157 43.75 -37.28 16.74
C GLN A 157 43.93 -36.27 15.63
N LEU A 158 42.85 -35.73 15.17
CA LEU A 158 42.77 -34.68 14.16
C LEU A 158 42.12 -33.42 14.75
N ASP A 159 42.82 -32.27 14.65
CA ASP A 159 42.27 -30.94 14.96
C ASP A 159 42.53 -30.04 13.76
N TYR A 160 41.45 -29.64 13.12
CA TYR A 160 41.46 -28.71 12.01
C TYR A 160 40.70 -27.44 12.38
N GLN A 161 41.33 -26.29 12.19
CA GLN A 161 40.78 -24.96 12.54
C GLN A 161 40.87 -23.99 11.36
N GLY A 162 39.78 -23.86 10.62
CA GLY A 162 39.60 -22.86 9.57
C GLY A 162 38.52 -21.88 9.95
N ASP A 163 38.37 -20.83 9.12
CA ASP A 163 37.34 -19.80 9.32
C ASP A 163 35.93 -20.36 9.14
N ASN A 164 35.75 -21.22 8.13
CA ASN A 164 34.45 -21.77 7.76
C ASN A 164 34.27 -23.22 8.20
N LEU A 165 35.32 -23.90 8.65
CA LEU A 165 35.32 -25.30 9.04
C LEU A 165 36.21 -25.53 10.28
N ARG A 166 35.63 -26.12 11.30
CA ARG A 166 36.39 -26.65 12.47
C ARG A 166 36.06 -28.11 12.62
N LEU A 167 37.07 -28.94 12.74
CA LEU A 167 36.90 -30.38 12.87
C LEU A 167 37.84 -30.94 13.96
N ARG A 168 37.26 -31.67 14.94
CA ARG A 168 37.99 -32.45 15.93
C ARG A 168 37.50 -33.87 15.88
N ALA A 169 38.39 -34.79 15.67
CA ALA A 169 38.07 -36.20 15.58
C ALA A 169 39.16 -37.06 16.25
N ASP A 170 38.72 -38.06 16.94
CA ASP A 170 39.60 -39.06 17.60
C ASP A 170 39.29 -40.44 17.03
N LEU A 171 40.31 -41.16 16.60
CA LEU A 171 40.21 -42.54 16.14
C LEU A 171 40.94 -43.47 17.13
N HIS A 172 40.19 -44.37 17.77
CA HIS A 172 40.68 -45.37 18.68
C HIS A 172 40.36 -46.75 18.11
N GLY A 173 41.39 -47.45 17.65
CA GLY A 173 41.21 -48.71 16.93
C GLY A 173 40.28 -48.52 15.73
N GLN A 174 39.09 -49.09 15.78
CA GLN A 174 38.10 -48.99 14.66
C GLN A 174 36.97 -47.99 14.92
N GLN A 175 37.01 -47.31 16.04
CA GLN A 175 35.99 -46.35 16.41
C GLN A 175 36.46 -44.92 16.20
N LEU A 176 35.86 -44.25 15.27
CA LEU A 176 36.04 -42.82 15.02
C LEU A 176 35.01 -42.03 15.81
N ALA A 177 35.48 -41.19 16.72
CA ALA A 177 34.65 -40.23 17.44
C ALA A 177 34.83 -38.86 16.82
N LEU A 178 33.80 -38.36 16.17
CA LEU A 178 33.69 -36.97 15.73
C LEU A 178 33.28 -36.11 16.91
N ARG A 179 34.22 -35.44 17.56
CA ARG A 179 33.97 -34.61 18.74
C ARG A 179 33.26 -33.34 18.39
N GLN A 180 33.68 -32.75 17.27
CA GLN A 180 33.13 -31.50 16.77
C GLN A 180 33.38 -31.36 15.26
N LEU A 181 32.35 -31.13 14.52
CA LEU A 181 32.41 -30.63 13.15
C LEU A 181 31.54 -29.37 13.07
N THR A 182 32.15 -28.20 13.00
CA THR A 182 31.43 -26.94 12.87
C THR A 182 31.61 -26.40 11.47
N LEU A 183 30.48 -26.10 10.81
CA LEU A 183 30.43 -25.63 9.46
C LEU A 183 29.73 -24.26 9.39
N GLN A 184 30.40 -23.25 8.83
CA GLN A 184 29.84 -21.96 8.51
C GLN A 184 29.72 -21.82 6.98
N ALA A 185 28.54 -21.42 6.51
CA ALA A 185 28.31 -21.15 5.09
C ALA A 185 27.46 -19.88 4.92
N PRO A 186 27.57 -19.17 3.77
CA PRO A 186 26.79 -17.94 3.52
C PRO A 186 25.28 -18.10 3.62
N ALA A 187 24.76 -19.30 3.38
CA ALA A 187 23.34 -19.64 3.49
C ALA A 187 22.86 -19.91 4.92
N LEU A 188 23.78 -20.02 5.87
CA LEU A 188 23.49 -20.32 7.28
C LEU A 188 23.57 -19.04 8.12
N SER A 189 22.57 -18.78 8.92
CA SER A 189 22.56 -17.66 9.87
C SER A 189 23.51 -17.90 11.05
N GLU A 190 23.69 -19.16 11.42
CA GLU A 190 24.59 -19.61 12.50
C GLU A 190 25.36 -20.85 12.04
N PRO A 191 26.58 -21.10 12.61
CA PRO A 191 27.32 -22.29 12.30
C PRO A 191 26.60 -23.58 12.72
N VAL A 192 26.55 -24.57 11.85
CA VAL A 192 26.02 -25.90 12.19
C VAL A 192 27.12 -26.69 12.92
N SER A 193 26.82 -27.24 14.05
CA SER A 193 27.73 -28.08 14.82
C SER A 193 27.24 -29.54 14.90
N LEU A 194 28.08 -30.45 14.39
CA LEU A 194 27.80 -31.88 14.36
C LEU A 194 28.80 -32.64 15.26
N HIS A 195 28.33 -33.72 15.84
CA HIS A 195 29.14 -34.65 16.60
C HIS A 195 28.64 -36.09 16.40
N GLY A 196 29.42 -37.08 16.74
CA GLY A 196 28.97 -38.47 16.63
C GLY A 196 30.09 -39.50 16.63
N THR A 197 29.69 -40.75 16.38
CA THR A 197 30.59 -41.88 16.38
C THR A 197 30.36 -42.78 15.18
N LEU A 198 31.47 -43.33 14.62
CA LEU A 198 31.49 -44.18 13.45
C LEU A 198 32.32 -45.43 13.74
N LYS A 199 31.79 -46.59 13.36
CA LYS A 199 32.53 -47.85 13.45
C LYS A 199 33.10 -48.25 12.11
N LEU A 200 34.41 -48.21 11.96
CA LEU A 200 35.13 -48.40 10.70
C LEU A 200 35.60 -49.86 10.46
N THR A 201 34.87 -50.86 10.95
CA THR A 201 35.26 -52.28 10.87
C THR A 201 35.25 -52.79 9.45
N GLU A 202 34.15 -52.54 8.73
CA GLU A 202 33.95 -52.93 7.36
C GLU A 202 33.34 -51.75 6.59
N PHE A 203 33.83 -51.54 5.39
CA PHE A 203 33.26 -50.54 4.47
C PHE A 203 32.46 -51.28 3.39
N ALA A 204 31.22 -51.60 3.70
CA ALA A 204 30.33 -52.14 2.67
C ALA A 204 29.87 -51.01 1.77
N ASN A 205 30.18 -51.06 0.51
CA ASN A 205 29.85 -50.02 -0.51
C ASN A 205 30.36 -48.62 -0.15
N GLY A 206 31.51 -48.52 0.59
CA GLY A 206 32.08 -47.22 0.94
C GLY A 206 31.47 -46.50 2.15
N VAL A 207 30.53 -47.12 2.85
CA VAL A 207 29.92 -46.59 4.07
C VAL A 207 30.42 -47.37 5.28
N PRO A 208 30.76 -46.71 6.42
CA PRO A 208 31.10 -47.40 7.67
C PRO A 208 29.97 -48.34 8.12
N GLU A 209 30.37 -49.48 8.77
CA GLU A 209 29.43 -50.50 9.22
C GLU A 209 28.25 -49.89 10.05
N ARG A 210 28.57 -48.97 10.93
CA ARG A 210 27.62 -48.33 11.80
C ARG A 210 28.06 -46.92 12.10
N GLY A 211 27.10 -46.01 12.20
CA GLY A 211 27.36 -44.65 12.60
C GLY A 211 26.16 -43.93 13.18
N GLU A 212 26.47 -42.93 13.95
CA GLU A 212 25.53 -42.00 14.53
C GLU A 212 26.19 -40.62 14.48
N LEU A 213 25.49 -39.68 13.82
CA LEU A 213 25.88 -38.27 13.77
C LEU A 213 24.69 -37.45 14.24
N GLY A 214 24.94 -36.46 15.08
CA GLY A 214 23.92 -35.56 15.59
C GLY A 214 24.44 -34.16 15.73
N GLY A 215 23.52 -33.20 15.87
CA GLY A 215 23.85 -31.81 16.07
C GLY A 215 22.62 -30.95 16.20
N ASP A 216 22.83 -29.79 16.75
CA ASP A 216 21.77 -28.77 16.88
C ASP A 216 22.13 -27.56 16.01
N PHE A 217 21.11 -26.93 15.41
CA PHE A 217 21.25 -25.71 14.63
C PHE A 217 19.97 -24.88 14.65
N THR A 218 20.08 -23.61 14.33
CA THR A 218 18.97 -22.68 14.28
C THR A 218 18.74 -22.18 12.86
N LEU A 219 17.47 -22.00 12.47
CA LEU A 219 17.07 -21.35 11.24
C LEU A 219 16.24 -20.11 11.58
N THR A 220 16.46 -19.03 10.88
CA THR A 220 15.74 -17.76 11.09
C THR A 220 14.22 -17.88 10.94
N GLN A 221 13.77 -18.83 10.13
CA GLN A 221 12.34 -19.06 9.86
C GLN A 221 11.67 -20.01 10.86
N VAL A 222 12.42 -20.58 11.81
CA VAL A 222 11.93 -21.54 12.79
C VAL A 222 12.09 -20.97 14.19
N PRO A 223 11.03 -20.92 15.00
CA PRO A 223 11.07 -20.31 16.33
C PRO A 223 11.86 -21.13 17.37
N HIS A 224 12.29 -22.33 17.02
CA HIS A 224 12.96 -23.26 17.92
C HIS A 224 14.23 -23.83 17.30
N PRO A 225 15.26 -24.15 18.08
CA PRO A 225 16.40 -24.87 17.57
C PRO A 225 15.98 -26.25 17.03
N LEU A 226 16.68 -26.71 16.00
CA LEU A 226 16.42 -27.96 15.33
C LEU A 226 17.53 -28.96 15.72
N ARG A 227 17.14 -30.17 16.01
CA ARG A 227 18.06 -31.28 16.25
C ARG A 227 18.11 -32.18 15.03
N PHE A 228 19.31 -32.36 14.51
CA PHE A 228 19.65 -33.28 13.43
C PHE A 228 20.14 -34.59 14.00
N ALA A 229 19.67 -35.72 13.48
CA ALA A 229 20.17 -37.05 13.80
C ALA A 229 20.26 -37.89 12.53
N LEU A 230 21.42 -38.47 12.29
CA LEU A 230 21.69 -39.44 11.21
C LEU A 230 22.23 -40.73 11.83
N VAL A 231 21.47 -41.78 11.79
CA VAL A 231 21.79 -43.08 12.37
C VAL A 231 21.73 -44.15 11.30
N TRP A 232 22.72 -45.01 11.26
CA TRP A 232 22.71 -46.13 10.31
C TRP A 232 23.41 -47.37 10.87
N GLN A 233 23.03 -48.51 10.33
CA GLN A 233 23.65 -49.78 10.54
C GLN A 233 23.66 -50.57 9.22
N GLN A 234 24.83 -51.12 8.87
CA GLN A 234 25.08 -51.74 7.58
C GLN A 234 24.83 -50.81 6.41
N GLN A 235 23.86 -51.10 5.57
CA GLN A 235 23.56 -50.32 4.34
C GLN A 235 22.24 -49.55 4.43
N GLN A 236 21.69 -49.44 5.64
CA GLN A 236 20.42 -48.79 5.86
C GLN A 236 20.50 -47.79 7.00
N GLY A 237 19.85 -46.67 6.85
CA GLY A 237 19.82 -45.64 7.88
C GLY A 237 18.61 -44.76 7.83
N ARG A 238 18.64 -43.80 8.72
CA ARG A 238 17.56 -42.81 8.83
C ARG A 238 18.17 -41.44 9.18
N LEU A 239 17.77 -40.44 8.46
CA LEU A 239 18.06 -39.05 8.76
C LEU A 239 16.79 -38.42 9.33
N MET A 240 16.92 -37.86 10.54
CA MET A 240 15.81 -37.21 11.23
C MET A 240 16.15 -35.78 11.56
N LEU A 241 15.13 -34.92 11.47
CA LEU A 241 15.17 -33.56 11.95
C LEU A 241 13.98 -33.35 12.88
N GLN A 242 14.22 -32.86 14.08
CA GLN A 242 13.15 -32.66 15.06
C GLN A 242 13.40 -31.42 15.92
N THR A 243 12.37 -30.94 16.59
CA THR A 243 12.52 -29.94 17.65
C THR A 243 12.67 -30.59 18.98
N PRO A 244 13.46 -30.05 19.93
CA PRO A 244 13.64 -30.61 21.27
C PRO A 244 12.33 -30.79 22.06
N GLN A 245 11.28 -30.11 21.69
CA GLN A 245 9.99 -30.08 22.41
C GLN A 245 8.94 -31.03 21.82
N ASN A 246 9.23 -31.69 20.70
CA ASN A 246 8.26 -32.54 20.02
C ASN A 246 8.95 -33.82 19.53
N ASP A 247 8.48 -34.98 20.00
CA ASP A 247 9.00 -36.29 19.64
C ASP A 247 8.73 -36.67 18.17
N GLU A 248 7.78 -36.04 17.55
CA GLU A 248 7.44 -36.27 16.15
C GLU A 248 8.38 -35.54 15.20
N PRO A 249 9.13 -36.24 14.34
CA PRO A 249 10.14 -35.62 13.50
C PRO A 249 9.52 -34.69 12.46
N LEU A 250 10.21 -33.56 12.21
CA LEU A 250 9.88 -32.63 11.10
C LEU A 250 10.30 -33.20 9.75
N VAL A 251 11.40 -33.95 9.73
CA VAL A 251 11.92 -34.64 8.57
C VAL A 251 12.31 -36.05 9.02
N ASP A 252 11.91 -37.03 8.28
CA ASP A 252 12.24 -38.45 8.50
C ASP A 252 12.53 -39.08 7.14
N LEU A 253 13.81 -39.29 6.85
CA LEU A 253 14.30 -39.80 5.58
C LEU A 253 14.99 -41.15 5.77
N PRO A 254 14.27 -42.28 5.62
CA PRO A 254 14.87 -43.57 5.54
C PRO A 254 15.71 -43.69 4.26
N TRP A 255 16.92 -44.18 4.36
CA TRP A 255 17.82 -44.34 3.23
C TRP A 255 18.46 -45.71 3.19
N GLN A 256 18.82 -46.12 1.99
CA GLN A 256 19.55 -47.37 1.69
C GLN A 256 20.69 -47.10 0.73
N VAL A 257 21.77 -47.81 0.93
CA VAL A 257 22.97 -47.77 0.11
C VAL A 257 23.08 -49.03 -0.74
N THR A 258 23.28 -48.85 -2.03
CA THR A 258 23.65 -49.94 -2.95
C THR A 258 24.95 -49.56 -3.66
N PRO A 259 25.63 -50.50 -4.33
CA PRO A 259 26.85 -50.18 -5.10
C PRO A 259 26.67 -49.07 -6.13
N GLN A 260 25.43 -48.90 -6.67
CA GLN A 260 25.17 -47.94 -7.70
C GLN A 260 24.63 -46.62 -7.21
N GLN A 261 23.93 -46.63 -6.07
CA GLN A 261 23.25 -45.42 -5.61
C GLN A 261 22.87 -45.49 -4.10
N ILE A 262 22.70 -44.29 -3.56
CA ILE A 262 21.99 -44.10 -2.28
C ILE A 262 20.55 -43.70 -2.63
N ARG A 263 19.59 -44.38 -2.02
CA ARG A 263 18.16 -44.10 -2.20
C ARG A 263 17.50 -43.69 -0.93
N ILE A 264 16.64 -42.69 -1.02
CA ILE A 264 15.67 -42.30 -0.01
C ILE A 264 14.29 -42.61 -0.58
N GLU A 265 13.61 -43.59 0.00
CA GLU A 265 12.25 -43.97 -0.41
C GLU A 265 11.32 -43.92 0.80
N GLY A 266 10.11 -43.32 0.59
CA GLY A 266 9.15 -43.17 1.67
C GLY A 266 9.53 -42.12 2.71
N GLY A 267 10.45 -41.21 2.38
CA GLY A 267 10.79 -40.08 3.21
C GLY A 267 9.57 -39.17 3.44
N ARG A 268 9.52 -38.57 4.63
CA ARG A 268 8.43 -37.68 5.04
C ARG A 268 9.00 -36.38 5.60
N TRP A 269 8.27 -35.29 5.39
CA TRP A 269 8.58 -34.01 6.00
C TRP A 269 7.31 -33.27 6.35
N ARG A 270 7.37 -32.38 7.33
CA ARG A 270 6.30 -31.49 7.75
C ARG A 270 6.84 -30.15 8.21
N TRP A 271 6.03 -29.11 8.01
CA TRP A 271 6.33 -27.75 8.42
C TRP A 271 5.12 -27.17 9.13
N PRO A 272 5.05 -27.28 10.46
CA PRO A 272 3.85 -26.92 11.22
C PRO A 272 3.67 -25.42 11.45
N TRP A 273 4.70 -24.60 11.22
CA TRP A 273 4.70 -23.16 11.53
C TRP A 273 4.13 -22.27 10.42
N ALA A 274 3.78 -22.79 9.29
CA ALA A 274 3.06 -22.04 8.29
C ALA A 274 1.61 -21.79 8.74
N ALA A 275 1.00 -20.70 8.26
CA ALA A 275 -0.42 -20.42 8.50
C ALA A 275 -1.34 -21.59 8.08
N GLN A 276 -0.90 -22.37 7.09
CA GLN A 276 -1.43 -23.68 6.73
C GLN A 276 -0.33 -24.72 6.94
N PRO A 277 -0.52 -25.75 7.77
CA PRO A 277 0.47 -26.79 7.94
C PRO A 277 0.83 -27.46 6.61
N LEU A 278 2.11 -27.63 6.37
CA LEU A 278 2.65 -28.27 5.19
C LEU A 278 3.21 -29.65 5.58
N ALA A 279 2.96 -30.63 4.75
CA ALA A 279 3.54 -31.97 4.89
C ALA A 279 3.77 -32.56 3.51
N GLY A 280 4.62 -33.54 3.42
CA GLY A 280 4.87 -34.21 2.16
C GLY A 280 5.78 -35.39 2.22
N GLY A 281 6.01 -35.95 1.04
CA GLY A 281 6.93 -37.07 0.84
C GLY A 281 8.21 -36.65 0.13
N VAL A 282 9.24 -37.45 0.30
CA VAL A 282 10.54 -37.26 -0.34
C VAL A 282 10.98 -38.61 -0.91
N ALA A 283 11.39 -38.62 -2.18
CA ALA A 283 12.06 -39.72 -2.82
C ALA A 283 13.26 -39.17 -3.59
N LEU A 284 14.46 -39.55 -3.21
CA LEU A 284 15.72 -39.09 -3.79
C LEU A 284 16.62 -40.26 -4.13
N ALA A 285 17.43 -40.12 -5.18
CA ALA A 285 18.46 -41.04 -5.55
C ALA A 285 19.77 -40.26 -5.82
N PHE A 286 20.88 -40.79 -5.29
CA PHE A 286 22.21 -40.25 -5.45
C PHE A 286 23.05 -41.29 -6.17
N SER A 287 23.30 -41.08 -7.45
CA SER A 287 24.10 -41.99 -8.30
C SER A 287 25.58 -41.58 -8.30
N HIS A 288 26.45 -42.50 -8.59
CA HIS A 288 27.93 -42.29 -8.69
C HIS A 288 28.58 -41.70 -7.43
N TRP A 289 27.92 -41.79 -6.28
CA TRP A 289 28.36 -41.20 -5.02
C TRP A 289 29.72 -41.71 -4.52
N GLN A 290 30.11 -42.95 -4.90
CA GLN A 290 31.40 -43.55 -4.52
C GLN A 290 32.61 -42.85 -5.15
N GLN A 291 32.40 -42.12 -6.25
CA GLN A 291 33.45 -41.37 -6.93
C GLN A 291 33.67 -39.99 -6.30
N GLY A 292 32.92 -39.66 -5.28
CA GLY A 292 33.01 -38.40 -4.56
C GLY A 292 31.82 -37.46 -4.81
N LEU A 293 31.74 -36.44 -3.99
CA LEU A 293 30.65 -35.48 -4.03
C LEU A 293 30.52 -34.78 -5.38
N GLU A 294 31.65 -34.47 -6.00
CA GLU A 294 31.70 -33.73 -7.28
C GLU A 294 31.16 -34.50 -8.47
N THR A 295 31.08 -35.82 -8.38
CA THR A 295 30.55 -36.71 -9.42
C THR A 295 29.19 -37.26 -9.12
N THR A 296 28.70 -37.03 -7.91
CA THR A 296 27.39 -37.52 -7.46
C THR A 296 26.27 -36.82 -8.21
N GLU A 297 25.44 -37.57 -8.87
CA GLU A 297 24.24 -37.09 -9.53
C GLU A 297 23.02 -37.32 -8.64
N ILE A 298 22.21 -36.27 -8.50
CA ILE A 298 20.98 -36.28 -7.71
C ILE A 298 19.78 -36.24 -8.64
N SER A 299 18.83 -37.09 -8.36
CA SER A 299 17.51 -37.06 -8.98
C SER A 299 16.44 -37.40 -7.96
N GLY A 300 15.22 -36.91 -8.17
CA GLY A 300 14.13 -37.24 -7.27
C GLY A 300 12.94 -36.35 -7.34
N ARG A 301 12.07 -36.53 -6.37
CA ARG A 301 10.83 -35.78 -6.28
C ARG A 301 10.49 -35.51 -4.81
N LEU A 302 10.10 -34.27 -4.55
CA LEU A 302 9.50 -33.87 -3.29
C LEU A 302 8.07 -33.43 -3.56
N ASN A 303 7.12 -33.93 -2.82
CA ASN A 303 5.77 -33.43 -2.86
C ASN A 303 5.46 -32.64 -1.58
N MET A 304 4.67 -31.61 -1.75
CA MET A 304 4.15 -30.76 -0.69
C MET A 304 2.63 -30.75 -0.74
N LEU A 305 2.04 -31.19 0.34
CA LEU A 305 0.61 -31.23 0.54
C LEU A 305 0.24 -30.28 1.67
N THR A 306 -0.81 -29.54 1.48
CA THR A 306 -1.44 -28.78 2.56
C THR A 306 -2.93 -29.04 2.54
N GLN A 307 -3.50 -29.29 3.70
CA GLN A 307 -4.93 -29.44 3.89
C GLN A 307 -5.33 -28.89 5.25
N GLY A 308 -6.22 -27.91 5.25
CA GLY A 308 -6.67 -27.27 6.47
C GLY A 308 -7.91 -26.41 6.22
N ARG A 309 -8.35 -25.70 7.27
CA ARG A 309 -9.55 -24.84 7.18
C ARG A 309 -9.43 -23.73 6.11
N GLY A 310 -8.23 -23.25 5.85
CA GLY A 310 -7.97 -22.18 4.87
C GLY A 310 -7.79 -22.67 3.45
N GLY A 311 -7.57 -23.97 3.21
CA GLY A 311 -7.38 -24.45 1.85
C GLY A 311 -6.70 -25.81 1.71
N LYS A 312 -6.43 -26.17 0.48
CA LYS A 312 -5.70 -27.38 0.09
C LYS A 312 -4.72 -27.07 -1.03
N GLY A 313 -3.63 -27.78 -1.10
CA GLY A 313 -2.65 -27.64 -2.17
C GLY A 313 -1.83 -28.90 -2.37
N ASN A 314 -1.39 -29.07 -3.61
CA ASN A 314 -0.46 -30.13 -3.99
C ASN A 314 0.60 -29.52 -4.91
N ILE A 315 1.84 -29.47 -4.43
CA ILE A 315 2.98 -28.95 -5.18
C ILE A 315 4.05 -30.03 -5.22
N VAL A 316 4.62 -30.22 -6.38
CA VAL A 316 5.66 -31.22 -6.64
C VAL A 316 6.91 -30.48 -7.13
N LEU A 317 8.02 -30.72 -6.44
CA LEU A 317 9.36 -30.36 -6.86
C LEU A 317 10.03 -31.61 -7.43
N SER A 318 10.33 -31.60 -8.71
CA SER A 318 11.14 -32.62 -9.38
C SER A 318 12.57 -32.12 -9.48
N LEU A 319 13.53 -32.97 -9.16
CA LEU A 319 14.96 -32.68 -9.16
C LEU A 319 15.69 -33.57 -10.15
N GLY A 320 16.63 -33.02 -10.86
CA GLY A 320 17.62 -33.73 -11.65
C GLY A 320 17.13 -34.56 -12.87
N PRO A 321 17.99 -35.38 -13.39
CA PRO A 321 19.37 -35.66 -12.91
C PRO A 321 20.29 -34.44 -13.01
N GLY A 322 21.15 -34.28 -12.02
CA GLY A 322 22.08 -33.20 -11.95
C GLY A 322 23.06 -33.34 -10.77
N ARG A 323 24.09 -32.52 -10.75
CA ARG A 323 25.16 -32.63 -9.76
C ARG A 323 25.04 -31.55 -8.68
N LEU A 324 25.37 -31.94 -7.45
CA LEU A 324 25.65 -31.01 -6.35
C LEU A 324 27.14 -31.05 -6.05
N SER A 325 27.77 -29.91 -6.07
CA SER A 325 29.19 -29.73 -5.88
C SER A 325 29.47 -28.68 -4.80
N LEU A 326 30.57 -28.80 -4.08
CA LEU A 326 31.03 -27.75 -3.18
C LEU A 326 31.50 -26.49 -3.90
N THR A 327 31.76 -26.59 -5.22
CA THR A 327 32.24 -25.47 -6.04
C THR A 327 31.24 -25.03 -7.10
N ASP A 328 30.71 -25.96 -7.89
CA ASP A 328 29.83 -25.65 -9.03
C ASP A 328 28.75 -26.74 -9.21
N SER A 329 27.66 -26.55 -8.56
CA SER A 329 26.47 -27.40 -8.70
C SER A 329 25.73 -27.08 -10.00
N GLN A 330 25.15 -28.09 -10.62
CA GLN A 330 24.25 -27.99 -11.78
C GLN A 330 23.10 -28.98 -11.64
N LEU A 331 22.05 -28.58 -10.92
CA LEU A 331 20.89 -29.42 -10.66
C LEU A 331 19.64 -28.80 -11.27
N PRO A 332 19.16 -29.33 -12.42
CA PRO A 332 17.88 -28.94 -12.96
C PRO A 332 16.76 -29.25 -11.97
N LEU A 333 15.78 -28.36 -11.87
CA LEU A 333 14.60 -28.59 -11.05
C LEU A 333 13.36 -28.02 -11.73
N ARG A 334 12.22 -28.55 -11.32
CA ARG A 334 10.91 -28.06 -11.75
C ARG A 334 9.93 -28.12 -10.61
N LEU A 335 9.42 -26.98 -10.21
CA LEU A 335 8.31 -26.89 -9.26
C LEU A 335 7.02 -26.74 -10.04
N THR A 336 6.08 -27.67 -9.84
CA THR A 336 4.75 -27.64 -10.46
C THR A 336 3.69 -27.93 -9.42
N GLY A 337 2.54 -27.32 -9.57
CA GLY A 337 1.42 -27.63 -8.69
C GLY A 337 0.33 -26.61 -8.69
N GLU A 338 -0.66 -26.92 -7.91
CA GLU A 338 -1.80 -26.06 -7.66
C GLU A 338 -2.13 -26.02 -6.17
N SER A 339 -2.63 -24.89 -5.73
CA SER A 339 -3.17 -24.77 -4.38
C SER A 339 -4.43 -23.92 -4.40
N LYS A 340 -5.34 -24.26 -3.50
CA LYS A 340 -6.55 -23.48 -3.25
C LYS A 340 -6.49 -22.98 -1.81
N LEU A 341 -6.42 -21.66 -1.63
CA LEU A 341 -6.42 -20.98 -0.35
C LEU A 341 -7.68 -20.11 -0.30
N ALA A 342 -8.60 -20.43 0.58
CA ALA A 342 -9.93 -19.83 0.62
C ALA A 342 -10.60 -19.88 -0.77
N ALA A 343 -10.92 -18.75 -1.35
CA ALA A 343 -11.53 -18.65 -2.68
C ALA A 343 -10.50 -18.44 -3.82
N LEU A 344 -9.20 -18.44 -3.53
CA LEU A 344 -8.12 -18.25 -4.51
C LEU A 344 -7.54 -19.59 -4.96
N GLN A 345 -7.25 -19.70 -6.24
CA GLN A 345 -6.56 -20.83 -6.86
C GLN A 345 -5.22 -20.35 -7.40
N PHE A 346 -4.15 -21.01 -7.00
CA PHE A 346 -2.78 -20.76 -7.45
C PHE A 346 -2.31 -21.90 -8.32
N TYR A 347 -1.60 -21.57 -9.38
CA TYR A 347 -0.93 -22.50 -10.27
C TYR A 347 0.52 -22.08 -10.43
N ALA A 348 1.43 -23.01 -10.22
CA ALA A 348 2.84 -22.80 -10.38
C ALA A 348 3.43 -23.77 -11.41
N SER A 349 4.28 -23.27 -12.30
CA SER A 349 5.15 -24.04 -13.17
C SER A 349 6.46 -23.28 -13.27
N LEU A 350 7.41 -23.68 -12.46
CA LEU A 350 8.69 -22.98 -12.29
C LEU A 350 9.84 -23.94 -12.62
N PRO A 351 10.23 -24.06 -13.90
CA PRO A 351 11.46 -24.74 -14.27
C PRO A 351 12.66 -23.87 -13.87
N GLY A 352 13.73 -24.48 -13.42
CA GLY A 352 14.94 -23.78 -13.02
C GLY A 352 16.16 -24.69 -12.93
N THR A 353 17.28 -24.10 -12.58
CA THR A 353 18.53 -24.82 -12.34
C THR A 353 19.20 -24.24 -11.08
N LEU A 354 19.52 -25.11 -10.15
CA LEU A 354 20.37 -24.78 -9.03
C LEU A 354 21.84 -24.81 -9.51
N GLN A 355 22.54 -23.70 -9.29
CA GLN A 355 23.91 -23.50 -9.72
C GLN A 355 24.78 -22.98 -8.56
N GLY A 356 26.13 -23.05 -8.74
CA GLY A 356 27.10 -22.57 -7.78
C GLY A 356 27.41 -23.57 -6.66
N SER A 357 28.11 -23.10 -5.63
CA SER A 357 28.49 -23.95 -4.51
C SER A 357 27.26 -24.44 -3.73
N LEU A 358 27.28 -25.71 -3.32
CA LEU A 358 26.23 -26.27 -2.43
C LEU A 358 26.02 -25.44 -1.15
N LEU A 359 27.06 -24.77 -0.67
CA LEU A 359 27.01 -23.93 0.52
C LEU A 359 26.53 -22.51 0.27
N ASN A 360 26.49 -22.07 -1.00
CA ASN A 360 25.92 -20.82 -1.44
C ASN A 360 25.21 -21.01 -2.78
N PRO A 361 24.12 -21.79 -2.81
CA PRO A 361 23.44 -22.14 -4.04
C PRO A 361 22.69 -20.94 -4.62
N GLN A 362 22.64 -20.90 -5.94
CA GLN A 362 21.86 -19.93 -6.70
C GLN A 362 20.83 -20.67 -7.56
N LEU A 363 19.57 -20.34 -7.37
CA LEU A 363 18.50 -20.85 -8.21
C LEU A 363 18.26 -19.90 -9.38
N HIS A 364 18.52 -20.35 -10.58
CA HIS A 364 18.16 -19.65 -11.81
C HIS A 364 16.85 -20.19 -12.36
N ILE A 365 15.87 -19.30 -12.52
CA ILE A 365 14.56 -19.66 -13.05
C ILE A 365 14.60 -19.60 -14.58
N ALA A 366 14.26 -20.71 -15.22
CA ALA A 366 14.35 -20.88 -16.65
C ALA A 366 13.19 -20.21 -17.42
N PRO A 367 13.32 -20.02 -18.73
CA PRO A 367 12.22 -19.60 -19.60
C PRO A 367 10.98 -20.49 -19.47
N GLY A 368 9.80 -19.89 -19.56
CA GLY A 368 8.52 -20.58 -19.37
C GLY A 368 8.04 -20.66 -17.93
N ALA A 369 8.80 -20.13 -16.98
CA ALA A 369 8.38 -20.06 -15.59
C ALA A 369 7.23 -19.08 -15.41
N LEU A 370 6.17 -19.56 -14.78
CA LEU A 370 4.94 -18.81 -14.58
C LEU A 370 4.25 -19.22 -13.28
N LEU A 371 3.91 -18.20 -12.49
CA LEU A 371 2.97 -18.31 -11.38
C LEU A 371 1.66 -17.63 -11.80
N ARG A 372 0.53 -18.28 -11.53
CA ARG A 372 -0.82 -17.75 -11.80
C ARG A 372 -1.70 -17.82 -10.58
N MET A 373 -2.62 -16.88 -10.49
CA MET A 373 -3.66 -16.87 -9.46
C MET A 373 -5.01 -16.48 -10.08
N ARG A 374 -6.09 -17.12 -9.62
CA ARG A 374 -7.47 -16.79 -9.97
C ARG A 374 -8.36 -16.88 -8.74
N GLY A 375 -9.54 -16.29 -8.82
CA GLY A 375 -10.58 -16.45 -7.83
C GLY A 375 -10.89 -15.21 -7.05
N ARG A 376 -11.66 -15.34 -5.99
CA ARG A 376 -12.16 -14.19 -5.23
C ARG A 376 -11.13 -13.73 -4.22
N LEU A 377 -10.70 -12.46 -4.43
CA LEU A 377 -9.86 -11.73 -3.51
C LEU A 377 -10.74 -10.85 -2.70
N LEU A 378 -10.94 -10.65 -1.59
CA LEU A 378 -11.95 -9.86 -0.86
C LEU A 378 -13.39 -10.28 -1.19
N SER A 379 -14.36 -9.71 -0.52
CA SER A 379 -15.76 -10.17 -0.61
C SER A 379 -16.36 -10.11 -2.01
N THR A 380 -16.00 -9.12 -2.80
CA THR A 380 -16.63 -8.82 -4.10
C THR A 380 -15.68 -8.83 -5.29
N LEU A 381 -14.37 -8.62 -5.06
CA LEU A 381 -13.37 -8.55 -6.11
C LEU A 381 -12.99 -9.96 -6.61
N GLU A 382 -13.25 -10.24 -7.87
CA GLU A 382 -12.86 -11.48 -8.53
C GLU A 382 -11.64 -11.25 -9.43
N VAL A 383 -10.56 -11.96 -9.14
CA VAL A 383 -9.35 -11.98 -9.96
C VAL A 383 -9.57 -12.94 -11.11
N ASP A 384 -9.70 -12.39 -12.32
CA ASP A 384 -9.81 -13.16 -13.56
C ASP A 384 -8.51 -13.89 -13.83
N GLU A 385 -7.41 -13.16 -13.73
CA GLU A 385 -6.08 -13.70 -13.83
C GLU A 385 -5.03 -12.75 -13.24
N ALA A 386 -4.19 -13.28 -12.37
CA ALA A 386 -2.93 -12.68 -11.99
C ALA A 386 -1.77 -13.57 -12.47
N ARG A 387 -0.78 -13.00 -13.12
CA ARG A 387 0.40 -13.69 -13.67
C ARG A 387 1.67 -13.04 -13.17
N TRP A 388 2.63 -13.88 -12.80
CA TRP A 388 3.99 -13.50 -12.48
C TRP A 388 4.96 -14.26 -13.38
N PRO A 389 5.37 -13.69 -14.53
CA PRO A 389 6.45 -14.24 -15.33
C PRO A 389 7.77 -14.12 -14.57
N LEU A 390 8.43 -15.24 -14.31
CA LEU A 390 9.65 -15.29 -13.49
C LEU A 390 10.88 -15.72 -14.28
N ALA A 391 10.78 -15.83 -15.60
CA ALA A 391 11.89 -16.22 -16.47
C ALA A 391 13.10 -15.30 -16.27
N GLY A 392 14.28 -15.90 -16.05
CA GLY A 392 15.54 -15.17 -15.87
C GLY A 392 15.72 -14.51 -14.50
N VAL A 393 14.83 -14.80 -13.55
CA VAL A 393 15.03 -14.44 -12.15
C VAL A 393 15.99 -15.43 -11.49
N SER A 394 16.92 -14.93 -10.70
CA SER A 394 17.78 -15.74 -9.84
C SER A 394 17.54 -15.44 -8.37
N LEU A 395 17.59 -16.49 -7.58
CA LEU A 395 17.40 -16.47 -6.13
C LEU A 395 18.64 -17.05 -5.45
N SER A 396 19.19 -16.33 -4.48
CA SER A 396 20.33 -16.77 -3.67
C SER A 396 20.19 -16.30 -2.22
N ALA A 397 21.11 -16.68 -1.37
CA ALA A 397 21.19 -16.17 0.00
C ALA A 397 21.36 -14.63 0.06
N SER A 398 21.99 -14.04 -0.95
CA SER A 398 22.13 -12.57 -1.04
C SER A 398 20.83 -11.88 -1.45
N GLY A 399 19.93 -12.57 -2.13
CA GLY A 399 18.65 -12.03 -2.53
C GLY A 399 18.16 -12.44 -3.91
N ILE A 400 17.08 -11.79 -4.34
CA ILE A 400 16.46 -11.96 -5.64
C ILE A 400 17.15 -11.00 -6.63
N ASN A 401 17.56 -11.54 -7.78
CA ASN A 401 18.08 -10.76 -8.88
C ASN A 401 17.26 -11.03 -10.14
N GLY A 402 17.08 -10.01 -10.98
CA GLY A 402 16.40 -10.16 -12.26
C GLY A 402 15.17 -9.30 -12.42
N ARG A 403 14.37 -9.61 -13.43
CA ARG A 403 13.16 -8.86 -13.77
C ARG A 403 11.93 -9.48 -13.07
N LEU A 404 11.33 -8.71 -12.18
CA LEU A 404 10.09 -9.09 -11.50
C LEU A 404 8.91 -8.40 -12.18
N GLN A 405 7.98 -9.19 -12.67
CA GLN A 405 6.79 -8.74 -13.38
C GLN A 405 5.52 -9.28 -12.72
N ALA A 406 4.45 -8.47 -12.75
CA ALA A 406 3.11 -8.92 -12.41
C ALA A 406 2.09 -8.30 -13.38
N ILE A 407 1.12 -9.09 -13.76
CA ILE A 407 -0.04 -8.67 -14.57
C ILE A 407 -1.28 -9.15 -13.82
N LEU A 408 -2.14 -8.21 -13.45
CA LEU A 408 -3.37 -8.48 -12.72
C LEU A 408 -4.56 -7.97 -13.51
N SER A 409 -5.49 -8.86 -13.83
CA SER A 409 -6.82 -8.53 -14.36
C SER A 409 -7.87 -8.98 -13.36
N ALA A 410 -8.74 -8.07 -12.98
CA ALA A 410 -9.78 -8.34 -11.99
C ALA A 410 -11.03 -7.52 -12.30
N HIS A 411 -12.17 -8.04 -11.83
CA HIS A 411 -13.44 -7.34 -11.91
C HIS A 411 -14.24 -7.47 -10.62
N ASP A 412 -15.12 -6.51 -10.42
CA ASP A 412 -16.18 -6.53 -9.42
C ASP A 412 -17.50 -6.35 -10.15
N ARG A 413 -18.49 -7.18 -9.86
CA ARG A 413 -19.79 -7.16 -10.58
C ARG A 413 -20.51 -5.83 -10.52
N GLN A 414 -20.32 -5.08 -9.43
CA GLN A 414 -20.96 -3.78 -9.20
C GLN A 414 -20.03 -2.61 -9.48
N LYS A 415 -18.72 -2.78 -9.29
CA LYS A 415 -17.75 -1.67 -9.34
C LYS A 415 -17.00 -1.56 -10.65
N GLY A 416 -16.95 -2.63 -11.46
CA GLY A 416 -16.31 -2.61 -12.77
C GLY A 416 -15.08 -3.51 -12.89
N ARG A 417 -14.20 -3.23 -13.82
CA ARG A 417 -13.03 -4.06 -14.16
C ARG A 417 -11.76 -3.24 -14.31
N PHE A 418 -10.62 -3.87 -14.08
CA PHE A 418 -9.32 -3.24 -14.28
C PHE A 418 -8.21 -4.22 -14.63
N THR A 419 -7.16 -3.69 -15.23
CA THR A 419 -5.91 -4.41 -15.50
C THR A 419 -4.75 -3.56 -15.00
N LEU A 420 -3.86 -4.19 -14.22
CA LEU A 420 -2.65 -3.57 -13.68
C LEU A 420 -1.42 -4.35 -14.13
N HIS A 421 -0.37 -3.64 -14.47
CA HIS A 421 0.95 -4.18 -14.82
C HIS A 421 1.99 -3.63 -13.86
N LEU A 422 2.89 -4.50 -13.44
CA LEU A 422 4.08 -4.17 -12.67
C LEU A 422 5.29 -4.74 -13.39
N ASP A 423 6.33 -3.95 -13.58
CA ASP A 423 7.58 -4.36 -14.22
C ASP A 423 8.75 -3.69 -13.53
N GLY A 424 9.67 -4.48 -13.02
CA GLY A 424 10.80 -3.96 -12.27
C GLY A 424 12.02 -4.85 -12.31
N ARG A 425 13.15 -4.31 -11.85
CA ARG A 425 14.40 -5.05 -11.70
C ARG A 425 14.85 -5.07 -10.26
N ALA A 426 15.11 -6.27 -9.77
CA ALA A 426 15.66 -6.56 -8.46
C ALA A 426 17.16 -6.81 -8.54
N LYS A 427 17.90 -6.33 -7.54
CA LYS A 427 19.32 -6.60 -7.33
C LYS A 427 19.53 -6.91 -5.85
N GLU A 428 19.87 -8.16 -5.56
CA GLU A 428 20.08 -8.67 -4.19
C GLU A 428 18.91 -8.33 -3.25
N PHE A 429 17.70 -8.36 -3.79
CA PHE A 429 16.52 -7.85 -3.13
C PHE A 429 15.92 -8.85 -2.16
N TRP A 430 15.81 -8.41 -0.91
CA TRP A 430 14.92 -8.93 0.13
C TRP A 430 14.13 -7.76 0.73
N PRO A 431 13.03 -7.99 1.46
CA PRO A 431 12.27 -6.91 2.08
C PRO A 431 13.00 -6.03 3.09
N ASP A 432 14.16 -6.47 3.57
CA ASP A 432 15.02 -5.82 4.55
C ASP A 432 16.34 -5.29 3.97
N ARG A 433 16.69 -5.67 2.74
CA ARG A 433 17.96 -5.32 2.11
C ARG A 433 17.88 -5.38 0.59
N GLY A 434 18.89 -4.78 -0.07
CA GLY A 434 19.02 -4.77 -1.51
C GLY A 434 18.06 -3.78 -2.19
N ARG A 435 17.91 -3.90 -3.48
CA ARG A 435 17.18 -2.91 -4.27
C ARG A 435 16.22 -3.58 -5.25
N TRP A 436 14.99 -3.04 -5.32
CA TRP A 436 14.01 -3.32 -6.35
C TRP A 436 13.46 -2.00 -6.89
N ALA A 437 13.67 -1.73 -8.18
CA ALA A 437 13.10 -0.59 -8.86
C ALA A 437 12.07 -1.06 -9.87
N TRP A 438 10.90 -0.42 -9.89
CA TRP A 438 9.77 -0.83 -10.73
C TRP A 438 9.04 0.36 -11.35
N ARG A 439 8.30 0.06 -12.39
CA ARG A 439 7.24 0.88 -12.97
C ARG A 439 5.94 0.10 -12.96
N TYR A 440 4.85 0.80 -12.88
CA TYR A 440 3.52 0.21 -12.94
C TYR A 440 2.63 1.07 -13.83
N TRP A 441 1.67 0.42 -14.44
CA TRP A 441 0.64 1.08 -15.25
C TRP A 441 -0.59 0.20 -15.29
N GLY A 442 -1.73 0.83 -15.58
CA GLY A 442 -2.98 0.12 -15.69
C GLY A 442 -4.10 1.04 -16.07
N ASN A 443 -5.23 0.43 -16.34
CA ASN A 443 -6.46 1.10 -16.64
C ASN A 443 -7.65 0.30 -16.13
N GLY A 444 -8.77 0.95 -16.03
CA GLY A 444 -9.98 0.31 -15.59
C GLY A 444 -11.21 1.14 -15.91
N TYR A 445 -12.33 0.57 -15.59
CA TYR A 445 -13.64 1.18 -15.71
C TYR A 445 -14.38 1.01 -14.37
N LEU A 446 -14.94 2.09 -13.88
CA LEU A 446 -15.69 2.15 -12.64
C LEU A 446 -17.18 2.30 -12.97
N ALA A 447 -17.93 1.20 -12.92
CA ALA A 447 -19.32 1.12 -13.33
C ALA A 447 -20.27 2.10 -12.63
N PRO A 448 -20.22 2.31 -11.30
CA PRO A 448 -21.13 3.24 -10.62
C PRO A 448 -21.01 4.68 -11.06
N LEU A 449 -19.87 5.06 -11.61
CA LEU A 449 -19.59 6.43 -12.03
C LEU A 449 -19.49 6.54 -13.56
N ASP A 450 -19.72 5.46 -14.31
CA ASP A 450 -19.51 5.37 -15.76
C ASP A 450 -18.20 6.01 -16.21
N ALA A 451 -17.13 5.74 -15.46
CA ALA A 451 -15.86 6.45 -15.61
C ALA A 451 -14.71 5.49 -15.94
N LYS A 452 -13.91 5.85 -16.94
CA LYS A 452 -12.63 5.19 -17.22
C LYS A 452 -11.54 5.86 -16.40
N TRP A 453 -10.66 5.05 -15.85
CA TRP A 453 -9.51 5.53 -15.11
C TRP A 453 -8.22 4.90 -15.61
N ASP A 454 -7.13 5.57 -15.39
CA ASP A 454 -5.78 5.07 -15.63
C ASP A 454 -4.88 5.27 -14.41
N VAL A 455 -3.79 4.53 -14.37
CA VAL A 455 -2.73 4.71 -13.40
C VAL A 455 -1.40 4.39 -14.03
N GLN A 456 -0.39 5.19 -13.72
CA GLN A 456 1.00 4.92 -14.10
C GLN A 456 1.96 5.55 -13.10
N GLY A 457 3.11 4.95 -12.98
CA GLY A 457 4.12 5.46 -12.10
C GLY A 457 5.34 4.57 -11.99
N SER A 458 6.22 4.96 -11.09
CA SER A 458 7.45 4.25 -10.79
C SER A 458 7.79 4.36 -9.32
N GLY A 459 8.53 3.39 -8.84
CA GLY A 459 8.98 3.36 -7.47
C GLY A 459 10.24 2.52 -7.29
N SER A 460 10.74 2.54 -6.09
CA SER A 460 11.87 1.70 -5.69
C SER A 460 11.74 1.31 -4.23
N TRP A 461 12.25 0.14 -3.95
CA TRP A 461 12.45 -0.36 -2.60
C TRP A 461 13.95 -0.56 -2.43
N GLN A 462 14.55 0.15 -1.54
CA GLN A 462 15.96 0.06 -1.24
C GLN A 462 16.14 -0.11 0.26
N ASP A 463 16.69 -1.24 0.66
CA ASP A 463 16.87 -1.62 2.06
C ASP A 463 15.54 -1.49 2.83
N SER A 464 15.47 -0.64 3.81
CA SER A 464 14.24 -0.36 4.57
C SER A 464 13.33 0.73 3.97
N ALA A 465 13.79 1.44 2.94
CA ALA A 465 13.08 2.55 2.33
C ALA A 465 12.24 2.14 1.12
N LEU A 466 10.94 2.43 1.16
CA LEU A 466 10.02 2.33 0.03
C LEU A 466 9.75 3.73 -0.53
N THR A 467 10.09 3.95 -1.79
CA THR A 467 9.90 5.23 -2.47
C THR A 467 8.96 5.06 -3.65
N LEU A 468 7.85 5.77 -3.66
CA LEU A 468 7.03 5.97 -4.85
C LEU A 468 7.52 7.24 -5.54
N ALA A 469 8.32 7.07 -6.59
CA ALA A 469 9.00 8.18 -7.25
C ALA A 469 8.04 9.02 -8.09
N THR A 470 7.14 8.35 -8.82
CA THR A 470 6.11 8.99 -9.63
C THR A 470 4.79 8.26 -9.51
N LEU A 471 3.70 9.00 -9.54
CA LEU A 471 2.33 8.50 -9.64
C LEU A 471 1.53 9.49 -10.49
N SER A 472 0.81 8.97 -11.44
CA SER A 472 -0.25 9.71 -12.14
C SER A 472 -1.44 8.77 -12.28
N THR A 473 -2.57 9.14 -11.68
CA THR A 473 -3.82 8.39 -11.78
C THR A 473 -4.99 9.36 -11.88
N GLY A 474 -6.03 8.99 -12.57
CA GLY A 474 -7.19 9.85 -12.70
C GLY A 474 -8.25 9.28 -13.60
N PHE A 475 -9.28 10.07 -13.82
CA PHE A 475 -10.42 9.76 -14.68
C PHE A 475 -10.45 10.71 -15.88
N ASP A 476 -10.98 10.24 -17.01
CA ASP A 476 -11.25 11.13 -18.16
C ASP A 476 -12.35 12.12 -17.80
N ARG A 477 -13.41 11.64 -17.19
CA ARG A 477 -14.54 12.40 -16.69
C ARG A 477 -15.17 11.67 -15.53
N LEU A 478 -15.52 12.38 -14.48
CA LEU A 478 -16.19 11.83 -13.32
C LEU A 478 -17.53 12.55 -13.15
N HIS A 479 -18.63 11.83 -13.25
CA HIS A 479 -19.97 12.33 -13.01
C HIS A 479 -20.51 11.74 -11.71
N TYR A 480 -20.90 12.61 -10.78
CA TYR A 480 -21.47 12.19 -9.50
C TYR A 480 -22.54 13.16 -9.05
N GLY A 481 -23.78 12.69 -8.92
CA GLY A 481 -24.93 13.53 -8.61
C GLY A 481 -25.12 14.60 -9.68
N MET A 482 -25.17 15.85 -9.25
CA MET A 482 -25.32 17.02 -10.10
C MET A 482 -23.98 17.66 -10.51
N THR A 483 -22.89 16.93 -10.44
CA THR A 483 -21.55 17.47 -10.65
C THR A 483 -20.76 16.62 -11.63
N THR A 484 -20.14 17.27 -12.61
CA THR A 484 -19.23 16.64 -13.57
C THR A 484 -17.83 17.24 -13.42
N VAL A 485 -16.87 16.43 -12.99
CA VAL A 485 -15.46 16.80 -12.90
C VAL A 485 -14.73 16.32 -14.15
N ASN A 486 -14.11 17.22 -14.89
CA ASN A 486 -13.36 16.89 -16.09
C ASN A 486 -11.90 16.65 -15.75
N GLN A 487 -11.39 15.52 -16.22
CA GLN A 487 -10.00 15.11 -16.12
C GLN A 487 -9.40 15.25 -14.68
N PRO A 488 -10.08 14.77 -13.63
CA PRO A 488 -9.48 14.78 -12.32
C PRO A 488 -8.26 13.84 -12.32
N ARG A 489 -7.11 14.38 -11.93
CA ARG A 489 -5.84 13.64 -11.98
C ARG A 489 -5.00 13.89 -10.73
N LEU A 490 -4.68 12.79 -10.05
CA LEU A 490 -3.76 12.76 -8.91
C LEU A 490 -2.35 12.51 -9.42
N ARG A 491 -1.39 13.34 -9.00
CA ARG A 491 0.04 13.21 -9.31
C ARG A 491 0.87 13.42 -8.06
N LEU A 492 2.08 12.88 -8.05
CA LEU A 492 3.06 13.28 -7.06
C LEU A 492 3.77 14.55 -7.52
N ALA A 493 3.79 15.55 -6.66
CA ALA A 493 4.63 16.74 -6.81
C ALA A 493 6.04 16.49 -6.29
N GLN A 494 6.16 15.68 -5.22
CA GLN A 494 7.42 15.14 -4.70
C GLN A 494 7.24 13.64 -4.40
N PRO A 495 8.31 12.83 -4.50
CA PRO A 495 8.25 11.42 -4.20
C PRO A 495 7.67 11.14 -2.81
N LEU A 496 6.83 10.10 -2.71
CA LEU A 496 6.41 9.57 -1.43
C LEU A 496 7.46 8.59 -0.93
N VAL A 497 8.01 8.86 0.23
CA VAL A 497 9.04 8.03 0.86
C VAL A 497 8.50 7.48 2.16
N TRP A 498 8.62 6.17 2.32
CA TRP A 498 8.35 5.49 3.57
C TRP A 498 9.60 4.77 4.06
N GLN A 499 10.22 5.33 5.10
CA GLN A 499 11.33 4.74 5.83
C GLN A 499 10.78 3.83 6.93
N ARG A 500 11.15 2.53 6.91
CA ARG A 500 10.57 1.51 7.80
C ARG A 500 11.46 1.11 8.98
N ASP A 501 12.62 1.70 9.12
CA ASP A 501 13.54 1.39 10.21
C ASP A 501 12.92 1.69 11.57
N ALA A 502 12.99 0.75 12.50
CA ALA A 502 12.31 0.81 13.79
C ALA A 502 12.65 2.04 14.66
N GLY A 503 13.83 2.64 14.47
CA GLY A 503 14.27 3.83 15.19
C GLY A 503 14.05 5.17 14.45
N GLN A 504 13.74 5.13 13.16
CA GLN A 504 13.63 6.31 12.29
C GLN A 504 12.46 6.21 11.30
N ALA A 505 11.38 5.54 11.70
CA ALA A 505 10.21 5.40 10.83
C ALA A 505 9.67 6.77 10.42
N ALA A 506 9.61 7.03 9.12
CA ALA A 506 9.14 8.28 8.57
C ALA A 506 8.38 8.05 7.26
N PHE A 507 7.31 8.79 7.08
CA PHE A 507 6.53 8.82 5.84
C PHE A 507 6.33 10.27 5.43
N TYR A 508 6.73 10.63 4.22
CA TYR A 508 6.62 12.00 3.71
C TYR A 508 6.59 12.05 2.20
N GLY A 509 6.09 13.15 1.67
CA GLY A 509 6.04 13.46 0.24
C GLY A 509 4.99 14.50 -0.07
N GLU A 510 4.76 14.78 -1.35
CA GLU A 510 3.80 15.77 -1.78
C GLU A 510 3.02 15.27 -2.99
N MET A 511 1.69 15.49 -2.97
CA MET A 511 0.80 15.13 -4.05
C MET A 511 -0.04 16.33 -4.50
N SER A 512 -0.43 16.31 -5.76
CA SER A 512 -1.39 17.25 -6.33
C SER A 512 -2.58 16.50 -6.94
N LEU A 513 -3.77 17.02 -6.72
CA LEU A 513 -4.98 16.63 -7.41
C LEU A 513 -5.40 17.79 -8.30
N ASP A 514 -5.34 17.59 -9.59
CA ASP A 514 -5.70 18.56 -10.62
C ASP A 514 -7.05 18.19 -11.23
N ALA A 515 -7.88 19.18 -11.52
CA ALA A 515 -9.09 19.03 -12.32
C ALA A 515 -9.15 20.15 -13.37
N ALA A 516 -9.51 19.81 -14.60
CA ALA A 516 -9.57 20.81 -15.68
C ALA A 516 -10.70 21.82 -15.45
N ALA A 517 -11.87 21.35 -15.13
CA ALA A 517 -13.00 22.14 -14.67
C ALA A 517 -14.04 21.23 -14.04
N THR A 518 -14.76 21.73 -13.05
CA THR A 518 -15.91 21.05 -12.47
C THR A 518 -17.18 21.79 -12.88
N ARG A 519 -18.10 21.11 -13.54
CA ARG A 519 -19.37 21.68 -14.00
C ARG A 519 -20.50 21.18 -13.12
N PHE A 520 -21.43 22.07 -12.82
CA PHE A 520 -22.67 21.76 -12.13
C PHE A 520 -23.82 21.71 -13.13
N ASP A 521 -24.80 20.85 -12.93
CA ASP A 521 -25.98 20.74 -13.81
C ASP A 521 -26.78 22.04 -13.83
N SER A 522 -26.65 22.84 -12.77
CA SER A 522 -27.19 24.21 -12.74
C SER A 522 -26.57 25.19 -13.77
N GLY A 523 -25.53 24.75 -14.49
CA GLY A 523 -24.83 25.60 -15.48
C GLY A 523 -23.61 26.34 -14.91
N GLY A 524 -23.47 26.45 -13.59
CA GLY A 524 -22.28 27.02 -12.98
C GLY A 524 -21.08 26.06 -13.09
N TYR A 525 -19.88 26.58 -12.90
CA TYR A 525 -18.67 25.78 -12.95
C TYR A 525 -17.59 26.28 -11.97
N LEU A 526 -16.82 25.36 -11.45
CA LEU A 526 -15.57 25.66 -10.76
C LEU A 526 -14.45 25.71 -11.81
N PRO A 527 -13.66 26.78 -11.88
CA PRO A 527 -12.50 26.86 -12.78
C PRO A 527 -11.49 25.73 -12.58
N PRO A 528 -10.52 25.56 -13.49
CA PRO A 528 -9.45 24.58 -13.30
C PRO A 528 -8.86 24.68 -11.92
N SER A 529 -8.82 23.56 -11.21
CA SER A 529 -8.48 23.52 -9.80
C SER A 529 -7.30 22.60 -9.52
N ARG A 530 -6.49 22.98 -8.54
CA ARG A 530 -5.36 22.20 -8.06
C ARG A 530 -5.37 22.17 -6.55
N LEU A 531 -5.45 20.97 -5.99
CA LEU A 531 -5.24 20.70 -4.57
C LEU A 531 -3.82 20.12 -4.38
N THR A 532 -2.95 20.82 -3.68
CA THR A 532 -1.62 20.34 -3.29
C THR A 532 -1.66 19.89 -1.83
N LEU A 533 -1.07 18.73 -1.54
CA LEU A 533 -1.03 18.15 -0.20
C LEU A 533 0.39 17.67 0.11
N ALA A 534 1.01 18.26 1.13
CA ALA A 534 2.24 17.78 1.73
C ALA A 534 1.90 16.80 2.86
N LEU A 535 2.50 15.62 2.82
CA LEU A 535 2.29 14.52 3.76
C LEU A 535 3.48 14.38 4.69
N LYS A 536 3.22 14.12 5.96
CA LYS A 536 4.27 13.86 6.96
C LYS A 536 3.73 12.95 8.06
N GLY A 537 4.40 11.83 8.31
CA GLY A 537 3.97 10.89 9.35
C GLY A 537 5.01 9.83 9.66
N ARG A 538 4.58 8.81 10.34
CA ARG A 538 5.40 7.65 10.67
C ARG A 538 5.32 6.57 9.60
N ASP A 539 4.15 6.35 9.07
CA ASP A 539 3.85 5.32 8.08
C ASP A 539 2.63 5.73 7.21
N PRO A 540 2.31 5.02 6.12
CA PRO A 540 1.16 5.33 5.27
C PRO A 540 -0.21 5.22 5.96
N ALA A 541 -0.30 4.56 7.10
CA ALA A 541 -1.53 4.48 7.89
C ALA A 541 -1.65 5.62 8.91
N HIS A 542 -0.53 6.30 9.25
CA HIS A 542 -0.51 7.35 10.27
C HIS A 542 0.26 8.56 9.79
N PHE A 543 -0.42 9.52 9.19
CA PHE A 543 0.20 10.75 8.71
C PHE A 543 -0.68 11.98 8.87
N LEU A 544 -0.03 13.11 8.89
CA LEU A 544 -0.62 14.44 8.79
C LEU A 544 -0.52 14.91 7.34
N PHE A 545 -1.49 15.70 6.91
CA PHE A 545 -1.43 16.39 5.64
C PHE A 545 -1.75 17.86 5.82
N ASN A 546 -1.10 18.69 5.04
CA ASN A 546 -1.40 20.09 4.90
C ASN A 546 -1.26 20.52 3.43
N GLY A 547 -2.03 21.49 3.03
CA GLY A 547 -1.99 21.92 1.66
C GLY A 547 -2.94 23.04 1.34
N SER A 548 -3.12 23.28 0.06
CA SER A 548 -4.02 24.32 -0.44
C SER A 548 -4.72 23.92 -1.71
N LEU A 549 -5.98 24.29 -1.80
CA LEU A 549 -6.78 24.20 -3.02
C LEU A 549 -6.82 25.57 -3.70
N GLN A 550 -6.49 25.61 -4.97
CA GLN A 550 -6.54 26.79 -5.82
C GLN A 550 -7.42 26.51 -7.04
N ALA A 551 -8.30 27.43 -7.36
CA ALA A 551 -9.15 27.38 -8.56
C ALA A 551 -9.32 28.83 -9.09
N GLN A 552 -8.23 29.42 -9.57
CA GLN A 552 -8.20 30.85 -9.93
C GLN A 552 -9.41 31.30 -10.72
N PRO A 553 -10.08 32.38 -10.26
CA PRO A 553 -9.67 33.34 -9.23
C PRO A 553 -9.99 32.91 -7.77
N ILE A 554 -10.60 31.75 -7.55
CA ILE A 554 -10.99 31.25 -6.24
C ILE A 554 -9.80 30.64 -5.51
N GLY A 555 -9.60 30.95 -4.26
CA GLY A 555 -8.56 30.38 -3.41
C GLY A 555 -7.43 31.35 -3.06
N PRO A 556 -6.41 30.88 -2.32
CA PRO A 556 -6.20 29.50 -1.86
C PRO A 556 -7.07 29.11 -0.64
N VAL A 557 -7.66 27.93 -0.69
CA VAL A 557 -8.28 27.30 0.48
C VAL A 557 -7.23 26.45 1.18
N ARG A 558 -6.95 26.72 2.43
CA ARG A 558 -6.01 25.94 3.20
C ARG A 558 -6.67 24.70 3.76
N VAL A 559 -6.02 23.56 3.61
CA VAL A 559 -6.52 22.27 4.09
C VAL A 559 -5.44 21.64 4.97
N ASN A 560 -5.82 21.16 6.13
CA ASN A 560 -4.95 20.36 6.97
C ASN A 560 -5.74 19.22 7.62
N GLY A 561 -5.04 18.16 8.01
CA GLY A 561 -5.69 17.06 8.67
C GLY A 561 -4.74 15.91 8.97
N ARG A 562 -5.34 14.79 9.36
CA ARG A 562 -4.63 13.56 9.70
C ARG A 562 -5.41 12.33 9.24
N TRP A 563 -4.66 11.32 8.93
CA TRP A 563 -5.11 9.95 8.71
C TRP A 563 -4.55 9.05 9.81
N ASP A 564 -5.36 8.25 10.45
CA ASP A 564 -4.98 7.35 11.55
C ASP A 564 -5.23 5.85 11.23
N GLY A 565 -5.31 5.51 9.94
CA GLY A 565 -5.54 4.15 9.46
C GLY A 565 -7.02 3.79 9.31
N GLU A 566 -7.89 4.38 10.11
CA GLU A 566 -9.34 4.10 10.10
C GLU A 566 -10.18 5.35 9.85
N ARG A 567 -9.66 6.51 10.25
CA ARG A 567 -10.40 7.77 10.22
C ARG A 567 -9.59 8.90 9.61
N LEU A 568 -10.17 9.55 8.63
CA LEU A 568 -9.70 10.82 8.10
C LEU A 568 -10.34 11.96 8.90
N ARG A 569 -9.53 12.88 9.41
CA ARG A 569 -10.00 14.11 10.04
C ARG A 569 -9.28 15.29 9.43
N GLY A 570 -9.98 16.35 9.12
CA GLY A 570 -9.37 17.53 8.53
C GLY A 570 -10.17 18.78 8.75
N GLN A 571 -9.54 19.89 8.39
CA GLN A 571 -10.11 21.22 8.39
C GLN A 571 -9.76 21.90 7.07
N ALA A 572 -10.74 22.61 6.53
CA ALA A 572 -10.56 23.49 5.39
C ALA A 572 -10.87 24.92 5.83
N TRP A 573 -10.02 25.84 5.48
CA TRP A 573 -10.16 27.24 5.80
C TRP A 573 -10.06 28.09 4.56
N TRP A 574 -11.14 28.80 4.28
CA TRP A 574 -11.23 29.87 3.29
C TRP A 574 -10.88 31.18 3.95
N PRO A 575 -9.74 31.80 3.63
CA PRO A 575 -9.49 33.17 4.04
C PRO A 575 -10.53 34.10 3.40
N GLU A 576 -10.65 35.29 3.95
CA GLU A 576 -11.55 36.29 3.39
C GLU A 576 -11.17 36.62 1.94
N GLN A 577 -12.12 36.49 1.04
CA GLN A 577 -11.97 36.73 -0.40
C GLN A 577 -13.14 37.57 -0.92
N SER A 578 -12.88 38.34 -2.00
CA SER A 578 -13.97 39.00 -2.71
C SER A 578 -15.01 37.99 -3.16
N LEU A 579 -16.27 38.29 -2.94
CA LEU A 579 -17.39 37.45 -3.38
C LEU A 579 -17.46 37.37 -4.92
N THR A 580 -16.95 38.35 -5.63
CA THR A 580 -16.94 38.40 -7.13
C THR A 580 -16.17 37.22 -7.75
N VAL A 581 -15.16 36.66 -7.04
CA VAL A 581 -14.39 35.52 -7.55
C VAL A 581 -15.25 34.25 -7.69
N PHE A 582 -16.39 34.18 -7.01
CA PHE A 582 -17.31 33.05 -7.06
C PHE A 582 -18.36 33.17 -8.17
N GLN A 583 -18.32 34.23 -8.99
CA GLN A 583 -19.21 34.42 -10.12
C GLN A 583 -19.35 33.19 -11.03
N PRO A 584 -18.28 32.44 -11.37
CA PRO A 584 -18.38 31.25 -12.22
C PRO A 584 -19.23 30.10 -11.60
N LEU A 585 -19.41 30.07 -10.28
CA LEU A 585 -20.23 29.06 -9.60
C LEU A 585 -21.75 29.31 -9.80
N LEU A 586 -22.14 30.53 -10.14
CA LEU A 586 -23.53 30.83 -10.36
C LEU A 586 -23.98 30.33 -11.75
N SER A 587 -25.19 29.83 -11.82
CA SER A 587 -25.83 29.49 -13.09
C SER A 587 -25.92 30.73 -13.99
N PRO A 588 -25.48 30.67 -15.24
CA PRO A 588 -25.70 31.78 -16.20
C PRO A 588 -27.17 32.09 -16.46
N GLU A 589 -28.07 31.12 -16.28
CA GLU A 589 -29.51 31.26 -16.44
C GLU A 589 -30.13 32.24 -15.45
N LEU A 590 -29.53 32.36 -14.27
CA LEU A 590 -29.96 33.29 -13.23
C LEU A 590 -29.74 34.76 -13.65
N LYS A 591 -28.89 35.02 -14.63
CA LYS A 591 -28.48 36.38 -15.07
C LYS A 591 -28.07 37.27 -13.88
N MET A 592 -27.47 36.65 -12.86
CA MET A 592 -27.04 37.33 -11.63
C MET A 592 -25.55 37.63 -11.71
N ASN A 593 -25.17 38.85 -11.43
CA ASN A 593 -23.78 39.28 -11.34
C ASN A 593 -23.46 39.67 -9.89
N ILE A 594 -22.42 39.09 -9.36
CA ILE A 594 -21.87 39.48 -8.06
C ILE A 594 -21.04 40.73 -8.27
N THR A 595 -21.42 41.82 -7.62
CA THR A 595 -20.78 43.12 -7.79
C THR A 595 -19.90 43.52 -6.59
N GLY A 596 -20.07 42.87 -5.44
CA GLY A 596 -19.29 43.21 -4.25
C GLY A 596 -19.49 42.25 -3.09
N GLY A 597 -18.77 42.50 -1.99
CA GLY A 597 -18.80 41.72 -0.77
C GLY A 597 -17.62 40.80 -0.60
N SER A 598 -17.53 40.20 0.56
CA SER A 598 -16.51 39.20 0.89
C SER A 598 -17.11 37.91 1.45
N LEU A 599 -16.38 36.81 1.28
CA LEU A 599 -16.72 35.50 1.84
C LEU A 599 -15.54 34.94 2.60
N ARG A 600 -15.82 34.37 3.75
CA ARG A 600 -14.88 33.54 4.52
C ARG A 600 -15.61 32.28 5.00
N ALA A 601 -14.88 31.17 5.10
CA ALA A 601 -15.47 29.92 5.57
C ALA A 601 -14.44 29.05 6.31
N GLN A 602 -14.95 28.26 7.23
CA GLN A 602 -14.18 27.22 7.90
C GLN A 602 -15.04 25.98 8.02
N VAL A 603 -14.47 24.82 7.66
CA VAL A 603 -15.14 23.54 7.70
C VAL A 603 -14.20 22.53 8.34
N ALA A 604 -14.66 21.82 9.34
CA ALA A 604 -14.00 20.62 9.86
C ALA A 604 -14.77 19.40 9.33
N PHE A 605 -14.05 18.36 8.95
CA PHE A 605 -14.64 17.13 8.42
C PHE A 605 -13.99 15.88 9.00
N SER A 606 -14.75 14.79 9.00
CA SER A 606 -14.26 13.47 9.38
C SER A 606 -14.95 12.41 8.52
N ALA A 607 -14.20 11.42 8.10
CA ALA A 607 -14.69 10.25 7.36
C ALA A 607 -14.12 8.97 7.96
N ALA A 608 -14.98 7.99 8.21
CA ALA A 608 -14.62 6.66 8.68
C ALA A 608 -15.61 5.63 8.09
N GLU A 609 -15.12 4.42 7.80
CA GLU A 609 -15.92 3.40 7.10
C GLU A 609 -17.25 3.09 7.80
N GLN A 610 -17.24 2.94 9.10
CA GLN A 610 -18.45 2.62 9.88
C GLN A 610 -19.33 3.83 10.25
N GLN A 611 -18.75 5.03 10.31
CA GLN A 611 -19.44 6.25 10.74
C GLN A 611 -19.85 7.15 9.58
N GLY A 612 -19.37 6.85 8.38
CA GLY A 612 -19.62 7.66 7.20
C GLY A 612 -18.91 9.02 7.25
N PHE A 613 -19.37 9.94 6.44
CA PHE A 613 -18.86 11.30 6.34
C PHE A 613 -19.60 12.24 7.29
N THR A 614 -18.86 13.02 8.06
CA THR A 614 -19.37 14.08 8.90
C THR A 614 -18.61 15.37 8.65
N ALA A 615 -19.30 16.49 8.63
CA ALA A 615 -18.68 17.80 8.50
C ALA A 615 -19.41 18.83 9.36
N GLY A 616 -18.73 19.91 9.70
CA GLY A 616 -19.34 21.02 10.40
C GLY A 616 -18.49 22.27 10.26
N GLY A 617 -19.12 23.41 10.29
CA GLY A 617 -18.41 24.65 10.10
C GLY A 617 -19.34 25.84 9.99
N HIS A 618 -18.79 26.92 9.47
CA HIS A 618 -19.55 28.13 9.22
C HIS A 618 -19.05 28.83 7.94
N TRP A 619 -20.00 29.38 7.23
CA TRP A 619 -19.75 30.26 6.07
C TRP A 619 -20.29 31.65 6.41
N VAL A 620 -19.52 32.67 6.09
CA VAL A 620 -19.92 34.07 6.36
C VAL A 620 -19.69 34.88 5.09
N VAL A 621 -20.76 35.50 4.64
CA VAL A 621 -20.74 36.52 3.61
C VAL A 621 -20.96 37.88 4.30
N GLN A 622 -20.17 38.87 3.91
CA GLN A 622 -20.27 40.23 4.44
C GLN A 622 -20.42 41.22 3.28
N ASN A 623 -21.36 42.11 3.44
CA ASN A 623 -21.64 43.23 2.51
C ASN A 623 -21.74 42.76 1.06
N GLY A 624 -22.37 41.59 0.82
CA GLY A 624 -22.59 41.03 -0.52
C GLY A 624 -23.44 41.95 -1.34
N ALA A 625 -23.12 42.08 -2.64
CA ALA A 625 -23.89 42.83 -3.61
C ALA A 625 -24.11 42.00 -4.89
N LEU A 626 -25.34 41.97 -5.34
CA LEU A 626 -25.81 41.21 -6.49
C LEU A 626 -26.60 42.15 -7.43
N TRP A 627 -26.32 42.02 -8.70
CA TRP A 627 -27.08 42.73 -9.73
C TRP A 627 -27.78 41.71 -10.63
N MET A 628 -29.03 41.99 -10.95
CA MET A 628 -29.85 41.24 -11.90
C MET A 628 -30.53 42.24 -12.84
N PRO A 629 -30.99 41.83 -14.05
CA PRO A 629 -31.82 42.68 -14.86
C PRO A 629 -33.03 43.15 -14.05
N ASP A 630 -33.31 44.32 -13.86
CA ASP A 630 -34.44 44.90 -13.07
C ASP A 630 -34.31 44.83 -11.54
N ASN A 631 -33.23 44.25 -10.99
CA ASN A 631 -33.06 44.11 -9.54
C ASN A 631 -31.62 44.34 -9.11
N SER A 632 -31.43 45.04 -7.99
CA SER A 632 -30.16 45.06 -7.31
C SER A 632 -30.36 44.72 -5.83
N ILE A 633 -29.45 43.92 -5.28
CA ILE A 633 -29.45 43.55 -3.87
C ILE A 633 -28.12 44.03 -3.29
N GLU A 634 -28.17 44.76 -2.19
CA GLU A 634 -26.99 45.34 -1.57
C GLU A 634 -26.95 45.07 -0.07
N GLY A 635 -25.74 44.96 0.43
CA GLY A 635 -25.48 44.77 1.88
C GLY A 635 -25.99 43.41 2.38
N VAL A 636 -25.72 42.34 1.66
CA VAL A 636 -26.04 40.98 2.10
C VAL A 636 -25.01 40.51 3.12
N ASP A 637 -25.44 40.34 4.37
CA ASP A 637 -24.73 39.68 5.44
C ASP A 637 -25.38 38.33 5.69
N PHE A 638 -24.65 37.27 5.48
CA PHE A 638 -25.15 35.89 5.62
C PHE A 638 -24.20 35.06 6.45
N SER A 639 -24.71 34.35 7.46
CA SER A 639 -23.95 33.45 8.30
C SER A 639 -24.63 32.09 8.35
N LEU A 640 -23.92 31.04 7.94
CA LEU A 640 -24.39 29.66 7.88
C LEU A 640 -23.53 28.76 8.78
N PRO A 641 -23.83 28.65 10.06
CA PRO A 641 -23.32 27.60 10.91
C PRO A 641 -24.07 26.29 10.63
N PHE A 642 -23.34 25.20 10.34
CA PHE A 642 -23.94 23.94 9.95
C PHE A 642 -23.19 22.73 10.52
N ARG A 643 -23.87 21.59 10.62
CA ARG A 643 -23.33 20.24 10.73
C ARG A 643 -23.96 19.35 9.68
N LEU A 644 -23.14 18.51 9.08
CA LEU A 644 -23.54 17.47 8.16
C LEU A 644 -23.18 16.12 8.76
N HIS A 645 -24.15 15.24 8.89
CA HIS A 645 -23.92 13.86 9.27
C HIS A 645 -24.59 12.96 8.24
N GLN A 646 -23.77 12.21 7.51
CA GLN A 646 -24.21 11.48 6.31
C GLN A 646 -24.89 12.43 5.31
N SER A 647 -26.18 12.35 5.09
CA SER A 647 -26.94 13.23 4.18
C SER A 647 -27.79 14.27 4.90
N ARG A 648 -27.71 14.36 6.24
CA ARG A 648 -28.53 15.23 7.07
C ARG A 648 -27.79 16.47 7.50
N TRP A 649 -28.36 17.61 7.20
CA TRP A 649 -27.87 18.91 7.62
C TRP A 649 -28.53 19.32 8.93
N SER A 650 -27.76 19.69 9.93
CA SER A 650 -28.22 20.36 11.14
C SER A 650 -27.76 21.81 11.09
N LEU A 651 -28.69 22.73 11.06
CA LEU A 651 -28.49 24.16 10.92
C LEU A 651 -28.68 24.87 12.25
N GLY A 652 -27.81 25.80 12.55
CA GLY A 652 -27.96 26.62 13.74
C GLY A 652 -27.53 25.98 15.05
N THR A 653 -26.62 24.97 15.04
CA THR A 653 -26.15 24.29 16.26
C THR A 653 -25.29 25.18 17.19
N HIS A 654 -24.60 26.18 16.63
CA HIS A 654 -23.73 27.12 17.35
C HIS A 654 -24.15 28.57 17.15
N GLY A 655 -25.41 28.82 16.87
CA GLY A 655 -26.03 30.08 16.52
C GLY A 655 -26.96 29.89 15.34
N PRO A 656 -27.99 30.70 15.16
CA PRO A 656 -28.88 30.56 14.01
C PRO A 656 -28.17 30.86 12.71
N VAL A 657 -28.60 30.20 11.63
CA VAL A 657 -28.33 30.71 10.27
C VAL A 657 -28.95 32.08 10.18
N SER A 658 -28.20 33.12 9.88
CA SER A 658 -28.69 34.48 9.85
C SER A 658 -28.51 35.12 8.48
N LEU A 659 -29.54 35.83 8.04
CA LEU A 659 -29.53 36.62 6.83
C LEU A 659 -29.92 38.04 7.19
N ARG A 660 -29.16 39.01 6.72
CA ARG A 660 -29.50 40.43 6.72
C ARG A 660 -29.23 41.00 5.33
N ILE A 661 -30.16 41.74 4.80
CA ILE A 661 -30.00 42.46 3.51
C ILE A 661 -30.35 43.91 3.75
N LYS A 662 -29.45 44.80 3.38
CA LYS A 662 -29.63 46.21 3.58
C LYS A 662 -30.75 46.77 2.63
N SER A 663 -30.67 46.45 1.35
CA SER A 663 -31.66 46.90 0.39
C SER A 663 -31.80 45.93 -0.79
N ILE A 664 -33.02 45.81 -1.27
CA ILE A 664 -33.41 45.16 -2.51
C ILE A 664 -34.14 46.20 -3.34
N ASN A 665 -33.51 46.63 -4.41
CA ASN A 665 -34.10 47.55 -5.35
C ASN A 665 -34.77 46.80 -6.51
N ASN A 666 -36.04 46.87 -6.52
CA ASN A 666 -36.91 46.37 -7.57
C ASN A 666 -37.97 47.45 -7.85
N GLN A 667 -39.13 47.10 -8.40
CA GLN A 667 -40.28 47.97 -8.47
C GLN A 667 -40.66 48.55 -7.10
N PHE A 668 -40.40 47.80 -6.04
CA PHE A 668 -40.52 48.20 -4.66
C PHE A 668 -39.17 48.33 -4.01
N LEU A 669 -38.91 49.34 -3.23
CA LEU A 669 -37.76 49.41 -2.38
C LEU A 669 -38.00 48.59 -1.11
N ILE A 670 -37.35 47.45 -0.98
CA ILE A 670 -37.36 46.61 0.20
C ILE A 670 -36.04 46.84 0.96
N HIS A 671 -36.09 47.07 2.24
CA HIS A 671 -34.88 47.30 3.02
C HIS A 671 -34.97 46.64 4.40
N ASP A 672 -33.83 46.56 5.08
CA ASP A 672 -33.69 46.00 6.43
C ASP A 672 -34.26 44.56 6.55
N VAL A 673 -34.02 43.76 5.51
CA VAL A 673 -34.46 42.35 5.55
C VAL A 673 -33.62 41.56 6.55
N THR A 674 -34.28 40.89 7.45
CA THR A 674 -33.66 39.96 8.41
C THR A 674 -34.37 38.61 8.43
N ALA A 675 -33.62 37.54 8.64
CA ALA A 675 -34.20 36.20 8.82
C ALA A 675 -33.21 35.32 9.59
N GLN A 676 -33.74 34.36 10.35
CA GLN A 676 -32.95 33.36 11.05
C GLN A 676 -33.52 31.98 10.82
N LEU A 677 -32.69 31.00 10.59
CA LEU A 677 -33.06 29.62 10.36
C LEU A 677 -32.34 28.69 11.32
N ARG A 678 -33.07 27.69 11.87
CA ARG A 678 -32.54 26.65 12.75
C ARG A 678 -33.29 25.34 12.51
N GLY A 679 -32.64 24.21 12.70
CA GLY A 679 -33.24 22.89 12.60
C GLY A 679 -32.46 21.94 11.72
N SER A 680 -33.11 20.90 11.22
CA SER A 680 -32.49 19.91 10.33
C SER A 680 -33.10 19.96 8.91
N TRP A 681 -32.27 19.59 7.93
CA TRP A 681 -32.68 19.36 6.55
C TRP A 681 -32.21 17.99 6.07
N PRO A 682 -33.05 17.13 5.53
CA PRO A 682 -34.51 17.21 5.53
C PRO A 682 -35.07 17.28 6.94
N TRP A 683 -36.15 18.01 7.10
CA TRP A 683 -36.81 18.18 8.42
C TRP A 683 -37.56 16.93 8.85
N GLN A 684 -37.72 16.75 10.15
CA GLN A 684 -38.52 15.71 10.79
C GLN A 684 -39.26 16.28 11.99
N GLU A 685 -40.29 15.57 12.45
CA GLU A 685 -41.05 15.96 13.63
C GLU A 685 -40.17 16.18 14.87
N SER A 686 -39.18 15.30 15.06
CA SER A 686 -38.23 15.36 16.18
C SER A 686 -37.24 16.51 16.06
N GLU A 687 -36.93 16.94 14.85
CA GLU A 687 -35.97 18.01 14.53
C GLU A 687 -36.50 18.91 13.43
N PRO A 688 -37.49 19.80 13.79
CA PRO A 688 -38.14 20.65 12.83
C PRO A 688 -37.21 21.73 12.30
N LEU A 689 -37.41 22.14 11.04
CA LEU A 689 -36.83 23.32 10.49
C LEU A 689 -37.63 24.55 10.87
N THR A 690 -37.03 25.51 11.56
CA THR A 690 -37.68 26.70 12.08
C THR A 690 -37.07 27.96 11.48
N LEU A 691 -37.85 28.71 10.76
CA LEU A 691 -37.56 30.08 10.30
C LEU A 691 -38.15 31.07 11.30
N SER A 692 -37.36 32.01 11.79
CA SER A 692 -37.75 32.97 12.83
C SER A 692 -37.15 34.34 12.58
N ASN A 693 -37.67 35.34 13.27
CA ASN A 693 -37.19 36.74 13.22
C ASN A 693 -37.13 37.29 11.78
N VAL A 694 -38.13 36.92 10.97
CA VAL A 694 -38.23 37.47 9.64
C VAL A 694 -38.87 38.85 9.73
N SER A 695 -38.19 39.84 9.22
CA SER A 695 -38.66 41.22 9.15
C SER A 695 -38.09 41.87 7.91
N LEU A 696 -38.88 42.71 7.28
CA LEU A 696 -38.48 43.57 6.20
C LEU A 696 -39.31 44.84 6.20
N ALA A 697 -38.69 45.91 5.74
CA ALA A 697 -39.40 47.18 5.53
C ALA A 697 -39.75 47.32 4.04
N LEU A 698 -40.99 47.63 3.78
CA LEU A 698 -41.58 47.70 2.46
C LEU A 698 -42.71 48.74 2.47
N LEU A 699 -42.82 49.55 1.44
CA LEU A 699 -43.92 50.51 1.24
C LEU A 699 -44.11 51.41 2.49
N GLY A 700 -43.05 51.94 3.05
CA GLY A 700 -43.09 52.82 4.23
C GLY A 700 -43.59 52.14 5.49
N GLY A 701 -43.83 50.84 5.51
CA GLY A 701 -44.25 50.04 6.68
C GLY A 701 -43.34 48.83 6.88
N THR A 702 -43.78 47.85 7.65
CA THR A 702 -43.03 46.62 7.96
C THR A 702 -43.84 45.37 7.74
N LEU A 703 -43.19 44.36 7.20
CA LEU A 703 -43.68 42.99 7.16
C LEU A 703 -42.83 42.15 8.12
N SER A 704 -43.48 41.37 8.97
CA SER A 704 -42.76 40.49 9.91
C SER A 704 -43.44 39.14 10.05
N LEU A 705 -42.60 38.12 10.23
CA LEU A 705 -43.01 36.74 10.56
C LEU A 705 -42.26 36.30 11.81
N SER A 706 -42.98 36.00 12.86
CA SER A 706 -42.34 35.61 14.13
C SER A 706 -41.68 34.25 14.03
N GLN A 707 -42.44 33.27 13.52
CA GLN A 707 -41.94 31.89 13.41
C GLN A 707 -42.74 31.12 12.36
N LEU A 708 -41.99 30.35 11.54
CA LEU A 708 -42.49 29.29 10.68
C LEU A 708 -41.76 28.00 11.07
N ARG A 709 -42.47 26.95 11.36
CA ARG A 709 -41.94 25.64 11.73
C ARG A 709 -42.38 24.59 10.72
N LEU A 710 -41.45 23.79 10.21
CA LEU A 710 -41.69 22.69 9.30
C LEU A 710 -41.30 21.35 9.96
N PRO A 711 -42.19 20.32 9.95
CA PRO A 711 -43.55 20.32 9.36
C PRO A 711 -44.51 21.24 10.12
N GLN A 712 -45.48 21.81 9.39
CA GLN A 712 -46.45 22.74 9.96
C GLN A 712 -47.65 22.04 10.55
N HIS A 713 -48.01 22.39 11.80
CA HIS A 713 -49.25 22.05 12.44
C HIS A 713 -50.15 23.27 12.70
N GLN A 714 -49.54 24.46 12.57
CA GLN A 714 -50.21 25.74 12.76
C GLN A 714 -49.72 26.73 11.68
N PRO A 715 -50.56 27.70 11.29
CA PRO A 715 -50.15 28.69 10.31
C PRO A 715 -49.06 29.61 10.88
N ALA A 716 -48.14 30.01 10.03
CA ALA A 716 -47.17 31.05 10.34
C ALA A 716 -47.79 32.42 10.05
N ILE A 717 -47.87 33.28 11.07
CA ILE A 717 -48.54 34.56 10.89
C ILE A 717 -47.59 35.60 10.35
N ILE A 718 -47.85 36.05 9.11
CA ILE A 718 -47.20 37.24 8.52
C ILE A 718 -47.99 38.45 9.01
N ARG A 719 -47.29 39.38 9.66
CA ARG A 719 -47.87 40.64 10.12
C ARG A 719 -47.45 41.77 9.24
N LEU A 720 -48.45 42.51 8.74
CA LEU A 720 -48.27 43.73 7.97
C LEU A 720 -48.58 44.92 8.90
N ARG A 721 -47.64 45.87 8.98
CA ARG A 721 -47.78 47.05 9.81
C ARG A 721 -47.52 48.31 9.00
N ASP A 722 -48.49 49.22 9.02
CA ASP A 722 -48.42 50.58 8.50
C ASP A 722 -47.93 50.65 7.03
N LEU A 723 -48.35 49.69 6.17
CA LEU A 723 -48.05 49.70 4.75
C LEU A 723 -48.73 50.86 4.04
N SER A 724 -47.99 51.67 3.32
CA SER A 724 -48.53 52.85 2.59
C SER A 724 -49.18 52.43 1.27
N LEU A 725 -50.46 52.69 1.13
CA LEU A 725 -51.17 52.47 -0.12
C LEU A 725 -50.69 53.42 -1.22
N SER A 726 -50.24 54.64 -0.87
CA SER A 726 -49.74 55.59 -1.85
C SER A 726 -48.44 55.08 -2.51
N GLU A 727 -47.54 54.48 -1.73
CA GLU A 727 -46.32 53.87 -2.25
C GLU A 727 -46.64 52.64 -3.11
N LEU A 728 -47.62 51.82 -2.67
CA LEU A 728 -48.06 50.66 -3.43
C LEU A 728 -48.62 51.05 -4.79
N ILE A 729 -49.50 52.02 -4.81
CA ILE A 729 -50.10 52.53 -6.05
C ILE A 729 -49.07 53.22 -6.95
N THR A 730 -48.17 53.99 -6.36
CA THR A 730 -47.06 54.60 -7.11
C THR A 730 -46.17 53.55 -7.78
N ALA A 731 -45.88 52.46 -7.12
CA ALA A 731 -45.08 51.38 -7.66
C ALA A 731 -45.78 50.56 -8.74
N LEU A 732 -47.07 50.28 -8.55
CA LEU A 732 -47.92 49.59 -9.52
C LEU A 732 -48.30 50.45 -10.76
N LYS A 733 -48.17 51.79 -10.64
CA LYS A 733 -48.43 52.79 -11.74
C LYS A 733 -49.76 52.60 -12.46
N PRO A 734 -50.88 52.34 -11.76
CA PRO A 734 -52.16 52.33 -12.41
C PRO A 734 -52.52 53.77 -12.86
N LYS A 735 -52.78 53.95 -14.12
CA LYS A 735 -53.00 55.27 -14.70
C LYS A 735 -54.27 55.97 -14.25
N GLN A 736 -55.12 55.21 -13.55
CA GLN A 736 -56.50 55.65 -13.37
C GLN A 736 -56.96 55.62 -11.92
N ILE A 737 -56.14 55.17 -10.96
CA ILE A 737 -56.48 55.00 -9.52
C ILE A 737 -55.37 55.65 -8.71
N ALA A 738 -55.69 56.43 -7.73
CA ALA A 738 -54.81 56.92 -6.70
C ALA A 738 -55.42 56.60 -5.34
N MET A 739 -54.62 56.04 -4.46
CA MET A 739 -55.00 55.73 -3.09
C MET A 739 -53.94 56.26 -2.12
N SER A 740 -54.38 56.65 -0.95
CA SER A 740 -53.47 56.99 0.16
C SER A 740 -53.97 56.49 1.47
N GLY A 741 -53.12 56.51 2.49
CA GLY A 741 -53.33 55.96 3.82
C GLY A 741 -52.52 54.72 4.08
N ARG A 742 -52.71 54.11 5.26
CA ARG A 742 -51.92 52.98 5.74
C ARG A 742 -52.80 51.81 6.05
N ILE A 743 -52.27 50.61 5.87
CA ILE A 743 -52.95 49.33 6.17
C ILE A 743 -52.13 48.47 7.08
N ASN A 744 -52.82 47.72 7.92
CA ASN A 744 -52.33 46.63 8.76
C ASN A 744 -53.03 45.35 8.36
N GLY A 745 -52.40 44.22 8.70
CA GLY A 745 -53.00 42.93 8.41
C GLY A 745 -52.28 41.78 9.01
N GLU A 746 -52.87 40.60 8.98
CA GLU A 746 -52.27 39.35 9.31
C GLU A 746 -52.61 38.32 8.24
N LEU A 747 -51.58 37.62 7.74
CA LEU A 747 -51.69 36.59 6.74
C LEU A 747 -51.23 35.27 7.31
N PRO A 748 -52.16 34.34 7.66
CA PRO A 748 -51.80 33.01 8.09
C PRO A 748 -51.22 32.18 6.93
N LEU A 749 -49.90 31.99 6.95
CA LEU A 749 -49.14 31.30 5.90
C LEU A 749 -49.05 29.81 6.15
N TRP A 750 -49.32 29.00 5.12
CA TRP A 750 -49.19 27.57 5.08
C TRP A 750 -48.25 27.17 3.93
N LEU A 751 -47.13 26.51 4.21
CA LEU A 751 -46.18 26.00 3.23
C LEU A 751 -46.16 24.49 3.11
N ASP A 752 -46.85 23.78 4.01
CA ASP A 752 -46.81 22.33 4.12
C ASP A 752 -48.22 21.75 4.21
N ASN A 753 -48.52 20.76 3.37
CA ASN A 753 -49.75 19.95 3.38
C ASN A 753 -51.10 20.69 3.36
N SER A 754 -51.15 21.90 2.82
CA SER A 754 -52.38 22.69 2.73
C SER A 754 -52.68 23.07 1.26
N PRO A 755 -53.94 23.03 0.82
CA PRO A 755 -54.31 23.59 -0.49
C PRO A 755 -54.21 25.10 -0.55
N TRP A 756 -54.04 25.77 0.59
CA TRP A 756 -53.91 27.19 0.74
C TRP A 756 -52.53 27.63 1.12
N LEU A 757 -52.02 28.68 0.49
CA LEU A 757 -50.81 29.39 0.93
C LEU A 757 -51.15 30.39 2.03
N VAL A 758 -52.24 31.13 1.87
CA VAL A 758 -52.82 32.00 2.92
C VAL A 758 -54.29 31.68 3.04
N LYS A 759 -54.72 31.40 4.28
CA LYS A 759 -56.11 31.10 4.59
C LYS A 759 -56.57 32.02 5.69
N ASP A 760 -57.72 32.66 5.45
CA ASP A 760 -58.39 33.58 6.38
C ASP A 760 -57.48 34.74 6.83
N GLY A 761 -56.64 35.24 5.89
CA GLY A 761 -55.85 36.45 6.08
C GLY A 761 -56.77 37.65 6.16
N TRP A 762 -56.36 38.69 6.87
CA TRP A 762 -57.11 39.94 6.94
C TRP A 762 -56.22 41.16 6.74
N ILE A 763 -56.82 42.21 6.18
CA ILE A 763 -56.18 43.52 5.98
C ILE A 763 -57.22 44.59 6.43
N ALA A 764 -56.73 45.55 7.21
CA ALA A 764 -57.57 46.68 7.69
C ALA A 764 -56.80 48.01 7.57
N ASN A 765 -57.50 49.09 7.50
CA ASN A 765 -56.87 50.40 7.55
C ASN A 765 -56.42 50.78 8.96
N SER A 766 -55.27 51.47 9.06
CA SER A 766 -54.73 52.04 10.31
C SER A 766 -54.93 53.59 10.36
N GLY A 767 -56.03 54.06 9.89
CA GLY A 767 -56.42 55.46 9.78
C GLY A 767 -57.28 55.65 8.52
N ASN A 768 -57.73 56.84 8.24
CA ASN A 768 -58.56 57.07 7.06
C ASN A 768 -57.75 56.83 5.76
N LEU A 769 -58.32 56.07 4.82
CA LEU A 769 -57.84 55.92 3.46
C LEU A 769 -58.56 56.90 2.51
N THR A 770 -57.86 57.32 1.48
CA THR A 770 -58.49 58.04 0.39
C THR A 770 -58.40 57.27 -0.91
N LEU A 771 -59.48 57.21 -1.65
CA LEU A 771 -59.55 56.65 -2.98
C LEU A 771 -59.92 57.75 -3.97
N ARG A 772 -59.19 57.87 -5.06
CA ARG A 772 -59.48 58.75 -6.20
C ARG A 772 -59.45 57.94 -7.47
N LEU A 773 -60.50 58.02 -8.28
CA LEU A 773 -60.60 57.45 -9.61
C LEU A 773 -60.49 58.56 -10.66
N ASP A 774 -59.79 58.24 -11.74
CA ASP A 774 -59.70 59.18 -12.87
C ASP A 774 -61.03 59.41 -13.56
N LYS A 775 -61.25 60.67 -14.01
CA LYS A 775 -62.48 61.06 -14.61
C LYS A 775 -62.77 60.29 -15.93
N GLN A 776 -61.77 60.03 -16.74
CA GLN A 776 -61.95 59.30 -17.99
C GLN A 776 -62.41 57.85 -17.80
N MET A 777 -61.92 57.16 -16.77
CA MET A 777 -62.37 55.81 -16.40
C MET A 777 -63.83 55.81 -15.96
N ALA A 778 -64.19 56.75 -15.12
CA ALA A 778 -65.58 56.91 -14.65
C ALA A 778 -66.52 57.22 -15.78
N ASP A 779 -66.19 58.17 -16.64
CA ASP A 779 -67.01 58.57 -17.76
C ASP A 779 -67.16 57.45 -18.82
N ALA A 780 -66.10 56.66 -19.07
CA ALA A 780 -66.17 55.54 -19.99
C ALA A 780 -67.10 54.39 -19.52
N ILE A 781 -67.13 54.07 -18.22
CA ILE A 781 -68.09 53.09 -17.69
C ILE A 781 -69.53 53.66 -17.62
N THR A 782 -69.68 54.97 -17.32
CA THR A 782 -71.01 55.62 -17.25
C THR A 782 -71.71 55.59 -18.56
N ARG A 783 -70.99 55.73 -19.67
CA ARG A 783 -71.53 55.65 -21.03
C ARG A 783 -72.18 54.32 -21.36
N ASN A 784 -71.75 53.26 -20.75
CA ASN A 784 -72.21 51.90 -21.03
C ASN A 784 -73.25 51.38 -20.01
N ASN A 785 -73.33 52.00 -18.80
CA ASN A 785 -74.26 51.60 -17.73
C ASN A 785 -74.48 52.73 -16.71
N MET A 786 -75.66 53.35 -16.76
CA MET A 786 -75.95 54.47 -15.90
C MET A 786 -75.99 54.18 -14.38
N ALA A 787 -76.40 52.96 -14.00
CA ALA A 787 -76.41 52.56 -12.61
C ALA A 787 -75.01 52.36 -12.10
N ALA A 788 -74.12 51.76 -12.90
CA ALA A 788 -72.73 51.64 -12.60
C ALA A 788 -72.01 52.97 -12.58
N GLY A 789 -72.44 53.93 -13.47
CA GLY A 789 -71.91 55.27 -13.43
C GLY A 789 -72.15 55.99 -12.13
N ALA A 790 -73.39 55.98 -11.64
CA ALA A 790 -73.75 56.61 -10.36
C ALA A 790 -72.93 56.00 -9.17
N ALA A 791 -72.73 54.68 -9.14
CA ALA A 791 -71.89 54.06 -8.15
C ALA A 791 -70.40 54.46 -8.26
N LEU A 792 -69.89 54.64 -9.49
CA LEU A 792 -68.53 55.08 -9.75
C LEU A 792 -68.27 56.51 -9.38
N ASP A 793 -69.31 57.38 -9.55
CA ASP A 793 -69.22 58.78 -9.11
C ASP A 793 -69.03 58.90 -7.61
N TRP A 794 -69.62 57.99 -6.84
CA TRP A 794 -69.37 57.97 -5.41
C TRP A 794 -67.93 57.53 -5.07
N LEU A 795 -67.30 56.75 -5.89
CA LEU A 795 -65.91 56.25 -5.66
C LEU A 795 -64.87 57.23 -6.26
N ARG A 796 -65.27 58.23 -7.04
CA ARG A 796 -64.35 59.22 -7.65
C ARG A 796 -63.47 59.97 -6.69
N TYR A 797 -64.02 60.24 -5.46
CA TYR A 797 -63.29 60.77 -4.36
C TYR A 797 -63.96 60.24 -3.07
N MET A 798 -63.40 59.22 -2.51
CA MET A 798 -63.94 58.54 -1.29
C MET A 798 -62.93 58.61 -0.18
N GLU A 799 -63.36 59.01 1.00
CA GLU A 799 -62.64 58.91 2.23
C GLU A 799 -63.16 57.71 2.97
N ILE A 800 -62.29 56.64 3.14
CA ILE A 800 -62.60 55.37 3.74
C ILE A 800 -62.21 55.43 5.22
N SER A 801 -63.22 55.46 6.09
CA SER A 801 -62.99 55.45 7.54
C SER A 801 -62.75 54.07 8.10
N ARG A 802 -63.38 53.06 7.49
CA ARG A 802 -63.17 51.66 7.87
C ARG A 802 -63.12 50.78 6.63
N ASN A 803 -62.08 49.97 6.61
CA ASN A 803 -61.89 48.93 5.61
C ASN A 803 -61.46 47.64 6.34
N TRP A 804 -62.18 46.58 6.07
CA TRP A 804 -61.84 45.24 6.51
C TRP A 804 -61.88 44.32 5.30
N ALA A 805 -60.76 43.71 4.96
CA ALA A 805 -60.70 42.78 3.86
C ALA A 805 -60.21 41.43 4.34
N THR A 806 -60.82 40.34 3.90
CA THR A 806 -60.38 38.97 4.06
C THR A 806 -59.68 38.54 2.78
N LEU A 807 -58.62 37.78 2.95
CA LEU A 807 -57.74 37.35 1.85
C LEU A 807 -57.48 35.85 1.96
N ASN A 808 -57.73 35.13 0.87
CA ASN A 808 -57.38 33.73 0.72
C ASN A 808 -56.57 33.56 -0.54
N LEU A 809 -55.44 32.84 -0.48
CA LEU A 809 -54.56 32.54 -1.60
C LEU A 809 -54.29 31.02 -1.59
N ASN A 810 -54.61 30.39 -2.72
CA ASN A 810 -54.32 28.95 -2.86
C ASN A 810 -52.90 28.67 -3.41
N THR A 811 -52.51 27.42 -3.46
CA THR A 811 -51.21 26.98 -3.93
C THR A 811 -50.98 27.12 -5.42
N ILE A 812 -52.04 27.31 -6.22
CA ILE A 812 -51.97 27.59 -7.67
C ILE A 812 -51.99 29.08 -7.98
N GLY A 813 -52.02 29.94 -6.96
CA GLY A 813 -51.92 31.38 -7.08
C GLY A 813 -53.25 32.13 -7.16
N ASP A 814 -54.41 31.47 -7.03
CA ASP A 814 -55.72 32.18 -7.05
C ASP A 814 -55.94 32.89 -5.74
N LEU A 815 -55.93 34.18 -5.82
CA LEU A 815 -56.25 35.10 -4.72
C LEU A 815 -57.78 35.41 -4.72
N THR A 816 -58.37 35.26 -3.59
CA THR A 816 -59.74 35.78 -3.33
C THR A 816 -59.68 36.87 -2.25
N LEU A 817 -60.03 38.06 -2.60
CA LEU A 817 -60.15 39.20 -1.68
C LEU A 817 -61.60 39.53 -1.52
N GLN A 818 -62.09 39.64 -0.26
CA GLN A 818 -63.40 40.13 0.07
C GLN A 818 -63.27 41.32 1.04
N ALA A 819 -63.72 42.49 0.64
CA ALA A 819 -63.53 43.71 1.40
C ALA A 819 -64.88 44.37 1.72
N GLU A 820 -64.98 44.73 2.97
CA GLU A 820 -66.07 45.61 3.45
C GLU A 820 -65.50 47.00 3.69
N VAL A 821 -65.98 47.97 2.89
CA VAL A 821 -65.49 49.33 2.87
C VAL A 821 -66.55 50.27 3.30
N ASN A 822 -66.35 50.98 4.42
CA ASN A 822 -67.23 52.05 4.87
C ASN A 822 -66.53 53.39 4.71
N GLY A 823 -67.17 54.34 4.02
CA GLY A 823 -66.54 55.59 3.77
C GLY A 823 -67.55 56.67 3.41
N THR A 824 -67.06 57.87 3.16
CA THR A 824 -67.84 59.02 2.77
C THR A 824 -67.34 59.50 1.41
N SER A 825 -68.27 59.52 0.47
CA SER A 825 -67.99 60.16 -0.85
C SER A 825 -67.96 61.65 -0.68
N ARG A 826 -66.95 62.33 -1.16
CA ARG A 826 -66.81 63.79 -1.16
C ARG A 826 -66.90 64.38 -2.60
N PHE A 827 -67.47 63.60 -3.48
CA PHE A 827 -67.60 64.07 -4.93
C PHE A 827 -68.65 65.07 -5.15
N SER A 828 -69.73 65.15 -4.35
CA SER A 828 -70.81 66.18 -4.44
C SER A 828 -70.86 67.02 -3.15
N ASN A 829 -71.47 68.21 -3.16
CA ASN A 829 -71.62 69.12 -2.03
C ASN A 829 -72.36 68.49 -0.80
N ARG A 830 -72.74 67.20 -0.97
CA ARG A 830 -73.37 66.43 0.15
C ARG A 830 -72.45 65.27 0.48
N ASN A 831 -71.97 65.13 1.75
CA ASN A 831 -71.28 64.00 2.24
C ASN A 831 -72.23 62.78 2.28
N GLN A 832 -71.94 61.83 1.39
CA GLN A 832 -72.73 60.61 1.25
C GLN A 832 -72.00 59.41 1.83
N HIS A 833 -72.59 58.72 2.83
CA HIS A 833 -72.01 57.49 3.39
C HIS A 833 -72.23 56.41 2.38
N VAL A 834 -71.11 55.67 2.11
CA VAL A 834 -71.01 54.52 1.20
C VAL A 834 -70.58 53.31 1.94
N ASN A 835 -71.39 52.27 1.84
CA ASN A 835 -71.03 50.93 2.33
C ASN A 835 -70.88 50.02 1.10
N LEU A 836 -69.67 49.53 0.88
CA LEU A 836 -69.34 48.73 -0.31
C LEU A 836 -68.80 47.39 0.11
N ASN A 837 -69.46 46.31 -0.39
CA ASN A 837 -68.96 44.94 -0.31
C ASN A 837 -68.30 44.59 -1.66
N TYR A 838 -67.00 44.41 -1.64
CA TYR A 838 -66.20 44.13 -2.82
C TYR A 838 -65.65 42.75 -2.78
N ARG A 839 -65.79 41.98 -3.85
CA ARG A 839 -65.14 40.67 -4.02
C ARG A 839 -64.34 40.70 -5.28
N HIS A 840 -63.07 40.32 -5.16
CA HIS A 840 -62.10 40.22 -6.27
C HIS A 840 -61.48 38.82 -6.28
N GLN A 841 -61.32 38.27 -7.48
CA GLN A 841 -60.65 37.01 -7.73
C GLN A 841 -59.65 37.20 -8.87
N GLU A 842 -58.40 36.85 -8.60
CA GLU A 842 -57.35 37.00 -9.58
C GLU A 842 -56.22 36.00 -9.30
N ASN A 843 -55.54 35.53 -10.35
CA ASN A 843 -54.37 34.71 -10.18
C ASN A 843 -53.15 35.59 -9.95
N LEU A 844 -52.66 35.61 -8.72
CA LEU A 844 -51.57 36.42 -8.24
C LEU A 844 -50.25 36.04 -8.94
N PHE A 845 -50.04 34.76 -9.29
CA PHE A 845 -48.83 34.31 -9.98
C PHE A 845 -48.81 34.78 -11.42
N GLN A 846 -49.97 34.83 -12.11
CA GLN A 846 -50.03 35.39 -13.46
C GLN A 846 -49.83 36.91 -13.42
N LEU A 847 -50.42 37.59 -12.45
CA LEU A 847 -50.18 39.01 -12.22
C LEU A 847 -48.72 39.30 -11.94
N TRP A 848 -48.09 38.52 -11.11
CA TRP A 848 -46.65 38.64 -10.80
C TRP A 848 -45.78 38.40 -11.99
N ARG A 849 -46.09 37.44 -12.86
CA ARG A 849 -45.41 37.22 -14.16
C ARG A 849 -45.56 38.42 -15.08
N SER A 850 -46.75 39.03 -15.12
CA SER A 850 -47.01 40.23 -15.93
C SER A 850 -46.25 41.46 -15.44
N LEU A 851 -45.94 41.53 -14.15
CA LEU A 851 -45.14 42.58 -13.52
C LEU A 851 -43.60 42.36 -13.66
N ARG A 852 -43.17 41.39 -14.46
CA ARG A 852 -41.76 41.07 -14.73
C ARG A 852 -40.87 40.84 -13.50
N PHE A 853 -41.39 40.20 -12.50
CA PHE A 853 -40.53 39.61 -11.51
C PHE A 853 -39.82 38.36 -12.12
N GLY A 854 -38.55 38.47 -12.45
CA GLY A 854 -37.63 37.48 -13.00
C GLY A 854 -38.19 36.10 -13.33
N ASP A 855 -38.70 35.89 -14.55
CA ASP A 855 -39.09 34.58 -15.09
C ASP A 855 -37.98 33.53 -14.96
N ASN A 856 -36.71 33.95 -14.81
CA ASN A 856 -35.56 33.11 -14.69
C ASN A 856 -35.34 32.56 -13.29
N LEU A 857 -35.65 33.26 -12.20
CA LEU A 857 -35.49 32.79 -10.83
C LEU A 857 -36.56 31.78 -10.48
N GLN A 858 -37.79 32.02 -10.95
CA GLN A 858 -38.90 31.10 -10.71
C GLN A 858 -38.71 29.77 -11.44
N SER A 859 -38.35 29.81 -12.74
CA SER A 859 -38.06 28.58 -13.50
C SER A 859 -36.87 27.83 -12.94
N TRP A 860 -35.85 28.52 -12.44
CA TRP A 860 -34.73 27.91 -11.79
C TRP A 860 -35.12 27.22 -10.45
N VAL A 861 -35.92 27.90 -9.63
CA VAL A 861 -36.44 27.34 -8.37
C VAL A 861 -37.37 26.16 -8.63
N GLU A 862 -38.27 26.25 -9.63
CA GLU A 862 -39.17 25.16 -10.01
C GLU A 862 -38.41 23.93 -10.54
N GLN A 863 -37.29 24.11 -11.24
CA GLN A 863 -36.47 23.03 -11.79
C GLN A 863 -35.52 22.43 -10.76
N ASN A 864 -35.04 23.20 -9.79
CA ASN A 864 -33.96 22.79 -8.88
C ASN A 864 -34.42 22.62 -7.43
N ALA A 865 -35.56 23.15 -7.02
CA ALA A 865 -36.15 22.91 -5.71
C ALA A 865 -37.05 21.67 -5.76
N THR A 866 -36.50 20.48 -5.69
CA THR A 866 -37.27 19.28 -5.41
C THR A 866 -37.70 19.30 -3.95
N LEU A 867 -38.97 19.66 -3.71
CA LEU A 867 -39.59 19.35 -2.44
C LEU A 867 -39.56 17.83 -2.27
N PRO A 868 -39.15 17.28 -1.10
CA PRO A 868 -39.12 15.85 -0.89
C PRO A 868 -40.57 15.32 -1.10
N SER A 869 -40.75 14.56 -2.19
CA SER A 869 -42.02 13.87 -2.41
C SER A 869 -42.16 12.77 -1.37
N GLN A 870 -43.30 12.71 -0.69
CA GLN A 870 -43.70 11.67 0.28
C GLN A 870 -43.75 10.24 -0.30
N LYS A 871 -43.01 9.90 -1.35
CA LYS A 871 -43.18 8.61 -2.06
C LYS A 871 -42.15 7.53 -1.80
N ASP A 872 -41.21 7.67 -0.88
CA ASP A 872 -40.25 6.60 -0.60
C ASP A 872 -40.31 5.92 0.77
N SER A 873 -41.48 5.86 1.38
CA SER A 873 -41.71 5.09 2.63
C SER A 873 -42.56 3.85 2.44
N LYS A 874 -42.53 3.19 1.30
CA LYS A 874 -43.10 1.83 1.13
C LYS A 874 -42.18 1.03 0.22
N HIS A 875 -41.21 0.35 0.80
CA HIS A 875 -40.65 -0.95 0.41
C HIS A 875 -39.36 -1.22 1.16
N GLU A 876 -39.51 -1.68 2.39
CA GLU A 876 -38.59 -2.64 3.00
C GLU A 876 -39.44 -3.50 3.95
N ASN A 877 -39.77 -4.67 3.45
CA ASN A 877 -39.97 -5.89 4.21
C ASN A 877 -38.99 -6.94 3.68
#